data_11c62794288bb38e7bf8db2167087b38
#
_entry.id   11c62794288bb38e7bf8db2167087b38
#
_cell.length_a   1.000
_cell.length_b   1.000
_cell.length_c   1.000
_cell.angle_alpha   90.00
_cell.angle_beta   90.00
_cell.angle_gamma   90.00
#
_symmetry.space_group_name_H-M   'P 1'
#
loop_
_entity.id
_entity.type
_entity.pdbx_description
1 polymer ?
#
loop_
_entity_poly.entity_id
_entity_poly.type
_entity_poly.pdbx_seq_one_letter_code
_entity_poly.pdbx_strand_id
1 'polypeptide(L)'
;MRRHLLIVFSLLLALSWQASAQKEELKFNVNGGSTQLKMLYRLANVGDKAEVTLGNGQTLTLEQKKEGKELETCVLELTPKAEDYDLTIEADKLVTLRITASKCVNGVKSLQSKSLVRLNLDETKLTETPKLDFSNCPNIEEITLGGAGVTDVILPNNPKLKTFIASPAYFGDKALRRLDLSGCTQLETLDLKGVALPIIDVRACRKTLKHLTIEGANEREFPERLLGGKRLKKLSSVNISYCSIGMDELPDLNKTPLDNFKIGGMYWHYVGAGRASGLSVNFKNIKRVKGISAIPVETKFTWYQKVNDNWEELPLDNTKVTEKDGVFTFAPSILRNGTALVRCKIESAAYPDLAGDEEMGLFTYNMVLSNLIIKLEHPQLLAELTVTEESIGKDENNEELTDFNMMMQIKGTLNSNIGIDWDNGSLEELTITSTETQRVSSTVALGSVVRIYVYGSGAITLLDASNSHLVEANLGVRAQNLKTLRLAQNKIESINLEKASNSREVLLNNNLLSSIGLGGTEAHNLHALDLSKNKLDACAINDCLMLLPTALTEENPGPNNVVKLAGNPGSTTYDKALLPVAKGDGGLTWKSDVEGDGTGCATAKVFDLSNRENGSAKLFVSGSEVAFETPIAKNSPLVAVLTPKQGYKVSGLRFNGKEESASSSNANEFSLKLEHNSR
;
A
#
# COMPACT_ATOMS: atom_id res chain seq x y z
N MET A 1 -40.17 -19.06 36.55
CA MET A 1 -38.87 -18.52 36.04
C MET A 1 -38.56 -18.80 34.58
N ARG A 2 -38.94 -19.94 33.98
CA ARG A 2 -38.62 -20.21 32.54
C ARG A 2 -39.45 -19.42 31.49
N ARG A 3 -40.63 -18.92 31.82
CA ARG A 3 -41.47 -18.12 30.89
C ARG A 3 -41.09 -16.63 30.79
N HIS A 4 -40.45 -16.07 31.79
CA HIS A 4 -39.98 -14.67 31.74
C HIS A 4 -38.63 -14.52 31.04
N LEU A 5 -37.80 -15.57 30.98
CA LEU A 5 -36.54 -15.55 30.27
C LEU A 5 -36.73 -15.58 28.74
N LEU A 6 -37.76 -16.24 28.24
CA LEU A 6 -38.06 -16.29 26.79
C LEU A 6 -38.64 -14.96 26.26
N ILE A 7 -39.36 -14.20 27.08
CA ILE A 7 -39.91 -12.89 26.69
C ILE A 7 -38.81 -11.83 26.67
N VAL A 8 -37.86 -11.89 27.60
CA VAL A 8 -36.70 -10.96 27.60
C VAL A 8 -35.75 -11.27 26.46
N PHE A 9 -35.56 -12.55 26.09
CA PHE A 9 -34.73 -12.93 24.93
C PHE A 9 -35.39 -12.56 23.59
N SER A 10 -36.72 -12.66 23.48
CA SER A 10 -37.43 -12.23 22.26
C SER A 10 -37.53 -10.70 22.16
N LEU A 11 -37.57 -9.94 23.28
CA LEU A 11 -37.48 -8.48 23.26
C LEU A 11 -36.03 -8.00 22.98
N LEU A 12 -35.01 -8.69 23.48
CA LEU A 12 -33.61 -8.37 23.13
C LEU A 12 -33.27 -8.72 21.68
N LEU A 13 -33.84 -9.80 21.12
CA LEU A 13 -33.73 -10.10 19.67
C LEU A 13 -34.56 -9.12 18.81
N ALA A 14 -35.68 -8.62 19.29
CA ALA A 14 -36.46 -7.60 18.59
C ALA A 14 -35.81 -6.20 18.67
N LEU A 15 -35.06 -5.90 19.74
CA LEU A 15 -34.29 -4.66 19.89
C LEU A 15 -32.97 -4.70 19.11
N SER A 16 -32.41 -5.89 18.84
CA SER A 16 -31.22 -6.02 17.94
C SER A 16 -31.57 -6.03 16.45
N TRP A 17 -32.86 -6.08 16.09
CA TRP A 17 -33.34 -5.97 14.71
C TRP A 17 -33.89 -4.60 14.33
N GLN A 18 -33.81 -3.62 15.23
CA GLN A 18 -33.93 -2.21 14.88
C GLN A 18 -32.56 -1.53 14.82
N ALA A 19 -31.61 -2.15 14.19
CA ALA A 19 -30.67 -1.38 13.39
C ALA A 19 -31.57 -0.74 12.30
N SER A 20 -31.87 0.55 12.42
CA SER A 20 -32.63 1.27 11.41
C SER A 20 -31.92 1.01 10.09
N ALA A 21 -32.59 0.31 9.17
CA ALA A 21 -32.03 0.14 7.84
C ALA A 21 -31.72 1.55 7.35
N GLN A 22 -30.44 1.85 7.22
CA GLN A 22 -29.98 3.17 6.82
C GLN A 22 -30.65 3.48 5.49
N LYS A 23 -31.43 4.57 5.44
CA LYS A 23 -32.20 4.93 4.24
C LYS A 23 -31.22 5.13 3.09
N GLU A 24 -31.49 4.47 1.97
CA GLU A 24 -30.68 4.67 0.76
C GLU A 24 -30.96 6.06 0.21
N GLU A 25 -29.94 6.92 0.22
CA GLU A 25 -30.07 8.31 -0.21
C GLU A 25 -28.77 8.85 -0.81
N LEU A 26 -28.93 9.75 -1.77
CA LEU A 26 -27.84 10.58 -2.27
C LEU A 26 -28.08 12.01 -1.79
N LYS A 27 -27.09 12.59 -1.12
CA LYS A 27 -27.14 13.98 -0.66
C LYS A 27 -26.09 14.84 -1.33
N PHE A 28 -26.56 15.96 -1.87
CA PHE A 28 -25.73 16.96 -2.53
C PHE A 28 -25.88 18.31 -1.83
N ASN A 29 -24.85 19.13 -1.90
CA ASN A 29 -24.92 20.54 -1.54
C ASN A 29 -25.24 21.37 -2.78
N VAL A 30 -26.25 22.22 -2.70
CA VAL A 30 -26.70 23.09 -3.77
C VAL A 30 -26.38 24.53 -3.43
N ASN A 31 -25.69 25.21 -4.33
CA ASN A 31 -25.35 26.63 -4.19
C ASN A 31 -26.62 27.50 -4.09
N GLY A 32 -26.73 28.27 -3.03
CA GLY A 32 -27.90 29.09 -2.70
C GLY A 32 -28.26 30.12 -3.76
N GLY A 33 -27.30 30.64 -4.51
CA GLY A 33 -27.55 31.59 -5.63
C GLY A 33 -28.10 30.95 -6.90
N SER A 34 -28.32 29.64 -6.92
CA SER A 34 -28.78 28.91 -8.12
C SER A 34 -30.26 29.08 -8.39
N THR A 35 -30.64 29.16 -9.66
CA THR A 35 -32.04 29.33 -10.11
C THR A 35 -32.64 28.09 -10.77
N GLN A 36 -31.78 27.17 -11.23
CA GLN A 36 -32.24 25.96 -11.93
C GLN A 36 -31.24 24.84 -11.79
N LEU A 37 -31.73 23.61 -11.57
CA LEU A 37 -30.92 22.37 -11.58
C LEU A 37 -31.56 21.39 -12.59
N LYS A 38 -30.75 20.90 -13.52
CA LYS A 38 -31.15 19.86 -14.47
C LYS A 38 -30.49 18.53 -14.12
N MET A 39 -31.30 17.49 -14.01
CA MET A 39 -30.87 16.12 -13.78
C MET A 39 -31.42 15.19 -14.85
N LEU A 40 -30.65 14.19 -15.24
CA LEU A 40 -31.08 13.04 -16.01
C LEU A 40 -31.03 11.83 -15.11
N TYR A 41 -32.06 11.02 -15.07
CA TYR A 41 -32.14 9.89 -14.17
C TYR A 41 -32.79 8.66 -14.81
N ARG A 42 -32.59 7.50 -14.23
CA ARG A 42 -33.29 6.26 -14.52
C ARG A 42 -33.56 5.51 -13.24
N LEU A 43 -34.83 5.15 -13.04
CA LEU A 43 -35.24 4.19 -11.99
C LEU A 43 -35.25 2.77 -12.54
N ALA A 44 -35.44 1.80 -11.68
CA ALA A 44 -35.31 0.38 -12.03
C ALA A 44 -36.34 -0.07 -13.07
N ASN A 45 -37.63 0.31 -12.91
CA ASN A 45 -38.71 -0.09 -13.77
C ASN A 45 -39.62 1.10 -14.12
N VAL A 46 -40.37 0.99 -15.21
CA VAL A 46 -41.44 1.93 -15.56
C VAL A 46 -42.46 1.94 -14.42
N GLY A 47 -42.88 3.14 -14.02
CA GLY A 47 -43.79 3.36 -12.89
C GLY A 47 -43.11 3.46 -11.53
N ASP A 48 -41.82 3.12 -11.42
CA ASP A 48 -41.08 3.37 -10.20
C ASP A 48 -40.95 4.85 -9.88
N LYS A 49 -40.94 5.21 -8.60
CA LYS A 49 -40.88 6.59 -8.11
C LYS A 49 -39.77 6.74 -7.09
N ALA A 50 -39.14 7.90 -7.08
CA ALA A 50 -38.19 8.33 -6.03
C ALA A 50 -38.52 9.77 -5.61
N GLU A 51 -38.24 10.11 -4.35
CA GLU A 51 -38.46 11.47 -3.84
C GLU A 51 -37.16 12.27 -3.88
N VAL A 52 -37.33 13.53 -4.29
CA VAL A 52 -36.30 14.56 -4.16
C VAL A 52 -36.77 15.58 -3.16
N THR A 53 -35.97 15.82 -2.15
CA THR A 53 -36.23 16.82 -1.10
C THR A 53 -35.12 17.88 -1.11
N LEU A 54 -35.52 19.13 -1.12
CA LEU A 54 -34.62 20.28 -1.03
C LEU A 54 -34.66 20.84 0.40
N GLY A 55 -33.52 21.27 0.92
CA GLY A 55 -33.41 21.89 2.25
C GLY A 55 -34.23 23.19 2.43
N ASN A 56 -34.84 23.69 1.35
CA ASN A 56 -35.82 24.80 1.36
C ASN A 56 -37.27 24.33 1.65
N GLY A 57 -37.49 23.01 1.86
CA GLY A 57 -38.84 22.42 2.06
C GLY A 57 -39.56 22.03 0.77
N GLN A 58 -38.95 22.24 -0.38
CA GLN A 58 -39.53 21.85 -1.68
C GLN A 58 -39.32 20.33 -1.86
N THR A 59 -40.36 19.63 -2.35
CA THR A 59 -40.30 18.20 -2.68
C THR A 59 -40.76 17.97 -4.12
N LEU A 60 -40.20 16.95 -4.77
CA LEU A 60 -40.54 16.51 -6.10
C LEU A 60 -40.47 14.99 -6.20
N THR A 61 -41.43 14.39 -6.90
CA THR A 61 -41.40 12.95 -7.21
C THR A 61 -40.83 12.74 -8.61
N LEU A 62 -39.75 11.95 -8.68
CA LEU A 62 -39.23 11.41 -9.95
C LEU A 62 -40.03 10.15 -10.29
N GLU A 63 -40.42 9.98 -11.56
CA GLU A 63 -41.15 8.81 -12.05
C GLU A 63 -40.53 8.30 -13.36
N GLN A 64 -40.28 7.00 -13.45
CA GLN A 64 -39.82 6.38 -14.70
C GLN A 64 -40.99 6.16 -15.65
N LYS A 65 -40.98 6.84 -16.77
CA LYS A 65 -42.01 6.73 -17.81
C LYS A 65 -41.51 6.01 -19.06
N LYS A 66 -40.24 6.15 -19.38
CA LYS A 66 -39.59 5.59 -20.55
C LYS A 66 -39.13 4.15 -20.30
N GLU A 67 -39.21 3.33 -21.33
CA GLU A 67 -38.77 1.95 -21.27
C GLU A 67 -37.26 1.78 -21.50
N GLY A 68 -36.74 0.64 -21.11
CA GLY A 68 -35.37 0.21 -21.38
C GLY A 68 -34.31 1.05 -20.67
N LYS A 69 -33.33 1.54 -21.46
CA LYS A 69 -32.17 2.30 -20.92
C LYS A 69 -32.31 3.80 -21.05
N GLU A 70 -33.44 4.29 -21.53
CA GLU A 70 -33.67 5.72 -21.74
C GLU A 70 -33.72 6.48 -20.41
N LEU A 71 -33.15 7.68 -20.42
CA LEU A 71 -33.13 8.57 -19.25
C LEU A 71 -34.33 9.49 -19.24
N GLU A 72 -34.90 9.72 -18.08
CA GLU A 72 -35.84 10.79 -17.82
C GLU A 72 -35.09 12.09 -17.54
N THR A 73 -35.76 13.21 -17.84
CA THR A 73 -35.24 14.55 -17.54
C THR A 73 -36.06 15.18 -16.43
N CYS A 74 -35.39 15.67 -15.42
CA CYS A 74 -35.95 16.51 -14.37
C CYS A 74 -35.29 17.88 -14.40
N VAL A 75 -36.11 18.93 -14.43
CA VAL A 75 -35.66 20.31 -14.28
C VAL A 75 -36.31 20.87 -13.01
N LEU A 76 -35.50 21.26 -12.06
CA LEU A 76 -35.90 21.89 -10.80
C LEU A 76 -35.69 23.38 -10.93
N GLU A 77 -36.76 24.15 -10.84
CA GLU A 77 -36.68 25.60 -10.64
C GLU A 77 -36.36 25.85 -9.16
N LEU A 78 -35.26 26.51 -8.90
CA LEU A 78 -34.73 26.77 -7.58
C LEU A 78 -35.01 28.21 -7.15
N THR A 79 -35.40 28.40 -5.91
CA THR A 79 -35.53 29.75 -5.35
C THR A 79 -34.18 30.15 -4.77
N PRO A 80 -33.54 31.22 -5.28
CA PRO A 80 -32.24 31.66 -4.74
C PRO A 80 -32.32 32.00 -3.26
N LYS A 81 -31.30 31.60 -2.52
CA LYS A 81 -31.10 31.86 -1.09
C LYS A 81 -29.69 32.42 -0.84
N ALA A 82 -29.49 33.04 0.31
CA ALA A 82 -28.17 33.56 0.70
C ALA A 82 -27.21 32.43 1.07
N GLU A 83 -27.72 31.30 1.56
CA GLU A 83 -26.94 30.15 2.01
C GLU A 83 -27.21 28.93 1.14
N ASP A 84 -26.22 28.08 1.04
CA ASP A 84 -26.32 26.77 0.39
C ASP A 84 -27.29 25.87 1.13
N TYR A 85 -27.85 24.89 0.43
CA TYR A 85 -28.82 23.97 1.03
C TYR A 85 -28.71 22.55 0.45
N ASP A 86 -29.24 21.58 1.19
CA ASP A 86 -29.20 20.19 0.81
C ASP A 86 -30.19 19.82 -0.28
N LEU A 87 -29.77 18.97 -1.22
CA LEU A 87 -30.60 18.21 -2.12
C LEU A 87 -30.46 16.73 -1.73
N THR A 88 -31.56 16.11 -1.33
CA THR A 88 -31.61 14.68 -0.98
C THR A 88 -32.45 13.95 -2.02
N ILE A 89 -31.93 12.85 -2.56
CA ILE A 89 -32.63 11.96 -3.50
C ILE A 89 -32.76 10.59 -2.86
N GLU A 90 -33.97 10.06 -2.71
CA GLU A 90 -34.17 8.66 -2.34
C GLU A 90 -33.60 7.75 -3.42
N ALA A 91 -32.76 6.77 -3.03
CA ALA A 91 -31.88 6.05 -3.95
C ALA A 91 -32.20 4.55 -4.05
N ASP A 92 -33.20 4.03 -3.36
CA ASP A 92 -33.54 2.60 -3.33
C ASP A 92 -33.96 2.01 -4.69
N LYS A 93 -34.41 2.85 -5.63
CA LYS A 93 -34.76 2.48 -7.01
C LYS A 93 -33.96 3.24 -8.07
N LEU A 94 -33.06 4.09 -7.66
CA LEU A 94 -32.29 4.94 -8.58
C LEU A 94 -31.11 4.17 -9.17
N VAL A 95 -31.16 3.87 -10.46
CA VAL A 95 -30.13 3.09 -11.17
C VAL A 95 -29.10 3.98 -11.85
N THR A 96 -29.53 5.14 -12.35
CA THR A 96 -28.63 6.09 -13.02
C THR A 96 -28.98 7.50 -12.58
N LEU A 97 -27.97 8.27 -12.21
CA LEU A 97 -28.07 9.71 -11.98
C LEU A 97 -27.00 10.44 -12.78
N ARG A 98 -27.42 11.48 -13.47
CA ARG A 98 -26.53 12.36 -14.22
C ARG A 98 -26.85 13.81 -13.89
N ILE A 99 -25.91 14.49 -13.27
CA ILE A 99 -25.93 15.94 -13.02
C ILE A 99 -24.71 16.50 -13.74
N THR A 100 -24.87 17.14 -14.87
CA THR A 100 -23.75 17.58 -15.70
C THR A 100 -23.85 19.07 -16.01
N ALA A 101 -22.69 19.70 -16.18
CA ALA A 101 -22.56 21.12 -16.49
C ALA A 101 -23.34 22.03 -15.52
N SER A 102 -23.50 21.58 -14.28
CA SER A 102 -24.29 22.26 -13.26
C SER A 102 -23.39 22.88 -12.20
N LYS A 103 -23.22 24.19 -12.27
CA LYS A 103 -22.59 24.97 -11.22
C LYS A 103 -23.42 25.06 -9.94
N CYS A 104 -24.66 24.52 -9.99
CA CYS A 104 -25.55 24.49 -8.84
C CYS A 104 -25.12 23.52 -7.76
N VAL A 105 -24.58 22.37 -8.14
CA VAL A 105 -24.07 21.37 -7.20
C VAL A 105 -22.59 21.65 -6.96
N ASN A 106 -22.25 22.04 -5.72
CA ASN A 106 -20.90 22.37 -5.29
C ASN A 106 -20.33 21.40 -4.25
N GLY A 107 -21.12 20.41 -3.80
CA GLY A 107 -20.68 19.38 -2.87
C GLY A 107 -21.52 18.10 -2.93
N VAL A 108 -20.94 17.01 -2.45
CA VAL A 108 -21.60 15.71 -2.24
C VAL A 108 -21.44 15.34 -0.76
N LYS A 109 -22.55 15.27 -0.03
CA LYS A 109 -22.54 14.98 1.40
C LYS A 109 -22.64 13.49 1.71
N SER A 110 -23.37 12.72 0.91
CA SER A 110 -23.55 11.29 1.09
C SER A 110 -23.86 10.58 -0.21
N LEU A 111 -23.27 9.40 -0.40
CA LEU A 111 -23.58 8.47 -1.49
C LEU A 111 -23.92 7.11 -0.87
N GLN A 112 -25.22 6.84 -0.67
CA GLN A 112 -25.70 5.59 -0.07
C GLN A 112 -26.77 4.97 -0.95
N SER A 113 -26.41 4.04 -1.82
CA SER A 113 -27.35 3.34 -2.69
C SER A 113 -26.86 1.97 -3.13
N LYS A 114 -27.68 0.96 -2.87
CA LYS A 114 -27.47 -0.39 -3.42
C LYS A 114 -28.02 -0.56 -4.83
N SER A 115 -28.88 0.36 -5.28
CA SER A 115 -29.49 0.32 -6.61
C SER A 115 -28.70 1.09 -7.67
N LEU A 116 -27.85 2.04 -7.26
CA LEU A 116 -27.08 2.90 -8.16
C LEU A 116 -26.03 2.11 -8.95
N VAL A 117 -26.12 2.18 -10.27
CA VAL A 117 -25.20 1.53 -11.22
C VAL A 117 -24.33 2.56 -11.95
N ARG A 118 -24.86 3.76 -12.20
CA ARG A 118 -24.14 4.83 -12.92
C ARG A 118 -24.32 6.17 -12.25
N LEU A 119 -23.19 6.83 -11.99
CA LEU A 119 -23.16 8.22 -11.53
C LEU A 119 -22.30 9.07 -12.47
N ASN A 120 -22.88 10.14 -12.98
CA ASN A 120 -22.16 11.12 -13.77
C ASN A 120 -22.32 12.51 -13.14
N LEU A 121 -21.20 13.11 -12.75
CA LEU A 121 -21.10 14.45 -12.16
C LEU A 121 -20.16 15.37 -12.98
N ASP A 122 -20.08 15.16 -14.29
CA ASP A 122 -19.22 15.96 -15.16
C ASP A 122 -19.53 17.45 -15.08
N GLU A 123 -18.48 18.26 -14.99
CA GLU A 123 -18.54 19.73 -14.95
C GLU A 123 -19.35 20.30 -13.76
N THR A 124 -19.51 19.51 -12.69
CA THR A 124 -20.05 20.00 -11.41
C THR A 124 -18.92 20.59 -10.59
N LYS A 125 -18.79 21.70 -10.17
CA LYS A 125 -17.68 22.25 -9.37
C LYS A 125 -17.82 21.86 -7.89
N LEU A 126 -17.38 20.67 -7.51
CA LEU A 126 -17.47 20.15 -6.14
C LEU A 126 -16.39 20.80 -5.21
N THR A 127 -16.50 22.10 -5.01
CA THR A 127 -15.53 22.88 -4.21
C THR A 127 -15.61 22.60 -2.72
N GLU A 128 -16.82 22.24 -2.23
CA GLU A 128 -17.10 21.99 -0.82
C GLU A 128 -16.77 20.54 -0.39
N THR A 129 -16.73 19.62 -1.34
CA THR A 129 -16.43 18.21 -1.06
C THR A 129 -15.47 17.66 -2.11
N PRO A 130 -14.16 17.89 -1.97
CA PRO A 130 -13.18 17.39 -2.93
C PRO A 130 -12.97 15.87 -2.83
N LYS A 131 -13.48 15.21 -1.78
CA LYS A 131 -13.38 13.76 -1.54
C LYS A 131 -14.73 13.09 -1.76
N LEU A 132 -14.79 12.07 -2.62
CA LEU A 132 -15.98 11.25 -2.87
C LEU A 132 -15.76 9.83 -2.35
N ASP A 133 -16.75 9.32 -1.61
CA ASP A 133 -16.75 7.97 -1.06
C ASP A 133 -17.90 7.13 -1.65
N PHE A 134 -17.54 6.06 -2.37
CA PHE A 134 -18.46 5.10 -2.99
C PHE A 134 -18.61 3.80 -2.18
N SER A 135 -18.12 3.74 -0.94
CA SER A 135 -18.15 2.52 -0.10
C SER A 135 -19.57 1.97 0.11
N ASN A 136 -20.56 2.85 0.07
CA ASN A 136 -21.98 2.49 0.20
C ASN A 136 -22.73 2.34 -1.15
N CYS A 137 -21.99 2.24 -2.27
CA CYS A 137 -22.54 2.02 -3.61
C CYS A 137 -22.02 0.70 -4.22
N PRO A 138 -22.34 -0.49 -3.67
CA PRO A 138 -21.70 -1.76 -4.03
C PRO A 138 -22.01 -2.26 -5.44
N ASN A 139 -22.99 -1.68 -6.12
CA ASN A 139 -23.40 -2.07 -7.48
C ASN A 139 -22.99 -1.07 -8.55
N ILE A 140 -22.15 -0.08 -8.19
CA ILE A 140 -21.70 0.93 -9.15
C ILE A 140 -20.82 0.29 -10.24
N GLU A 141 -21.15 0.53 -11.50
CA GLU A 141 -20.41 0.04 -12.67
C GLU A 141 -19.73 1.17 -13.45
N GLU A 142 -20.25 2.39 -13.32
CA GLU A 142 -19.74 3.55 -14.07
C GLU A 142 -19.74 4.81 -13.22
N ILE A 143 -18.57 5.45 -13.14
CA ILE A 143 -18.35 6.72 -12.45
C ILE A 143 -17.70 7.69 -13.43
N THR A 144 -18.31 8.86 -13.62
CA THR A 144 -17.77 9.92 -14.48
C THR A 144 -17.72 11.24 -13.71
N LEU A 145 -16.53 11.80 -13.59
CA LEU A 145 -16.19 12.97 -12.78
C LEU A 145 -15.39 14.00 -13.57
N GLY A 146 -15.57 14.07 -14.89
CA GLY A 146 -14.88 15.03 -15.75
C GLY A 146 -15.20 16.47 -15.34
N GLY A 147 -14.19 17.24 -14.98
CA GLY A 147 -14.37 18.63 -14.57
C GLY A 147 -15.06 18.85 -13.23
N ALA A 148 -15.22 17.82 -12.41
CA ALA A 148 -15.88 17.93 -11.12
C ALA A 148 -15.01 18.56 -10.01
N GLY A 149 -13.69 18.67 -10.19
CA GLY A 149 -12.77 19.27 -9.20
C GLY A 149 -12.49 18.36 -7.99
N VAL A 150 -12.63 17.04 -8.18
CA VAL A 150 -12.42 16.03 -7.13
C VAL A 150 -10.94 15.74 -6.97
N THR A 151 -10.46 15.72 -5.72
CA THR A 151 -9.05 15.41 -5.40
C THR A 151 -8.84 13.99 -4.91
N ASP A 152 -9.86 13.38 -4.29
CA ASP A 152 -9.79 12.06 -3.68
C ASP A 152 -11.04 11.25 -4.04
N VAL A 153 -10.85 9.99 -4.41
CA VAL A 153 -11.93 9.05 -4.67
C VAL A 153 -11.67 7.75 -3.92
N ILE A 154 -12.59 7.41 -3.02
CA ILE A 154 -12.62 6.12 -2.35
C ILE A 154 -13.54 5.20 -3.15
N LEU A 155 -12.94 4.17 -3.74
CA LEU A 155 -13.66 3.09 -4.38
C LEU A 155 -13.69 1.90 -3.41
N PRO A 156 -14.87 1.39 -3.09
CA PRO A 156 -14.94 0.17 -2.31
C PRO A 156 -14.28 -0.97 -3.09
N ASN A 157 -13.96 -2.05 -2.41
CA ASN A 157 -13.58 -3.31 -3.06
C ASN A 157 -14.76 -3.78 -3.93
N ASN A 158 -14.87 -3.16 -5.11
CA ASN A 158 -16.01 -3.30 -6.00
C ASN A 158 -15.60 -3.94 -7.33
N PRO A 159 -15.76 -5.26 -7.45
CA PRO A 159 -15.44 -5.96 -8.69
C PRO A 159 -16.38 -5.62 -9.85
N LYS A 160 -17.45 -4.84 -9.64
CA LYS A 160 -18.43 -4.49 -10.69
C LYS A 160 -18.06 -3.24 -11.46
N LEU A 161 -17.17 -2.39 -10.96
CA LEU A 161 -16.78 -1.16 -11.64
C LEU A 161 -16.10 -1.48 -12.97
N LYS A 162 -16.67 -0.96 -14.07
CA LYS A 162 -16.22 -1.14 -15.45
C LYS A 162 -15.63 0.12 -16.04
N THR A 163 -16.15 1.28 -15.64
CA THR A 163 -15.74 2.57 -16.20
C THR A 163 -15.47 3.56 -15.10
N PHE A 164 -14.28 4.12 -15.09
CA PHE A 164 -13.90 5.24 -14.24
C PHE A 164 -13.27 6.34 -15.08
N ILE A 165 -13.86 7.52 -15.03
CA ILE A 165 -13.41 8.71 -15.75
C ILE A 165 -13.26 9.86 -14.75
N ALA A 166 -12.07 10.45 -14.69
CA ALA A 166 -11.80 11.65 -13.92
C ALA A 166 -10.87 12.58 -14.69
N SER A 167 -11.29 13.82 -14.87
CA SER A 167 -10.47 14.86 -15.52
C SER A 167 -10.79 16.22 -14.90
N PRO A 168 -9.84 17.17 -14.80
CA PRO A 168 -10.12 18.53 -14.38
C PRO A 168 -10.91 19.26 -15.48
N ALA A 169 -11.69 20.27 -15.08
CA ALA A 169 -12.43 21.10 -16.02
C ALA A 169 -11.51 22.00 -16.85
N TYR A 170 -10.45 22.52 -16.20
CA TYR A 170 -9.45 23.42 -16.79
C TYR A 170 -8.08 23.16 -16.19
N PHE A 171 -7.03 23.46 -16.96
CA PHE A 171 -5.66 23.51 -16.46
C PHE A 171 -5.55 24.47 -15.26
N GLY A 172 -5.16 23.94 -14.11
CA GLY A 172 -5.05 24.70 -12.85
C GLY A 172 -6.15 24.46 -11.83
N ASP A 173 -7.22 23.73 -12.19
CA ASP A 173 -8.20 23.23 -11.22
C ASP A 173 -7.60 22.11 -10.36
N LYS A 174 -8.29 21.77 -9.25
CA LYS A 174 -7.86 20.67 -8.37
C LYS A 174 -7.80 19.36 -9.16
N ALA A 175 -6.61 18.76 -9.19
CA ALA A 175 -6.36 17.48 -9.84
C ALA A 175 -6.61 16.31 -8.87
N LEU A 176 -6.98 15.15 -9.39
CA LEU A 176 -7.10 13.93 -8.62
C LEU A 176 -5.72 13.51 -8.09
N ARG A 177 -5.59 13.35 -6.77
CA ARG A 177 -4.35 13.03 -6.05
C ARG A 177 -4.36 11.66 -5.39
N ARG A 178 -5.55 11.08 -5.16
CA ARG A 178 -5.71 9.78 -4.51
C ARG A 178 -6.74 8.94 -5.24
N LEU A 179 -6.34 7.73 -5.59
CA LEU A 179 -7.21 6.73 -6.23
C LEU A 179 -6.65 5.33 -5.94
N ASP A 180 -7.45 4.49 -5.29
CA ASP A 180 -7.14 3.07 -5.10
C ASP A 180 -8.00 2.23 -6.05
N LEU A 181 -7.36 1.48 -6.94
CA LEU A 181 -8.00 0.57 -7.90
C LEU A 181 -7.86 -0.90 -7.52
N SER A 182 -7.32 -1.22 -6.35
CA SER A 182 -6.99 -2.60 -5.94
C SER A 182 -8.18 -3.57 -5.95
N GLY A 183 -9.39 -3.04 -5.68
CA GLY A 183 -10.65 -3.79 -5.75
C GLY A 183 -11.33 -3.85 -7.12
N CYS A 184 -10.88 -3.08 -8.11
CA CYS A 184 -11.57 -2.88 -9.38
C CYS A 184 -11.19 -3.94 -10.44
N THR A 185 -11.47 -5.21 -10.17
CA THR A 185 -11.02 -6.34 -11.01
C THR A 185 -11.70 -6.47 -12.35
N GLN A 186 -12.83 -5.79 -12.59
CA GLN A 186 -13.56 -5.78 -13.87
C GLN A 186 -13.46 -4.47 -14.62
N LEU A 187 -12.57 -3.57 -14.21
CA LEU A 187 -12.40 -2.28 -14.87
C LEU A 187 -11.97 -2.46 -16.33
N GLU A 188 -12.73 -1.90 -17.26
CA GLU A 188 -12.52 -1.95 -18.70
C GLU A 188 -12.03 -0.61 -19.26
N THR A 189 -12.49 0.50 -18.69
CA THR A 189 -12.15 1.87 -19.10
C THR A 189 -11.62 2.66 -17.91
N LEU A 190 -10.41 3.15 -18.03
CA LEU A 190 -9.77 4.06 -17.09
C LEU A 190 -9.31 5.31 -17.86
N ASP A 191 -9.98 6.44 -17.61
CA ASP A 191 -9.62 7.73 -18.20
C ASP A 191 -9.25 8.72 -17.10
N LEU A 192 -7.96 9.02 -17.01
CA LEU A 192 -7.33 9.85 -16.00
C LEU A 192 -6.59 10.99 -16.70
N LYS A 193 -7.28 12.06 -17.04
CA LYS A 193 -6.67 13.26 -17.63
C LYS A 193 -6.39 14.31 -16.58
N GLY A 194 -5.26 14.99 -16.73
CA GLY A 194 -4.88 16.10 -15.86
C GLY A 194 -4.78 15.69 -14.38
N VAL A 195 -4.27 14.49 -14.08
CA VAL A 195 -4.19 13.96 -12.72
C VAL A 195 -2.82 14.21 -12.09
N ALA A 196 -2.82 14.39 -10.77
CA ALA A 196 -1.64 14.56 -9.94
C ALA A 196 -1.33 13.29 -9.12
N LEU A 197 -1.55 12.11 -9.71
CA LEU A 197 -1.29 10.80 -9.12
C LEU A 197 0.16 10.38 -9.43
N PRO A 198 1.09 10.35 -8.48
CA PRO A 198 2.46 9.96 -8.75
C PRO A 198 2.57 8.47 -9.16
N ILE A 199 1.68 7.63 -8.64
CA ILE A 199 1.61 6.20 -8.93
C ILE A 199 0.20 5.83 -9.35
N ILE A 200 0.08 5.13 -10.47
CA ILE A 200 -1.18 4.53 -10.95
C ILE A 200 -1.00 3.01 -10.93
N ASP A 201 -1.82 2.31 -10.15
CA ASP A 201 -1.75 0.86 -10.02
C ASP A 201 -2.89 0.16 -10.76
N VAL A 202 -2.59 -0.45 -11.90
CA VAL A 202 -3.57 -1.19 -12.73
C VAL A 202 -3.43 -2.71 -12.61
N ARG A 203 -2.70 -3.21 -11.62
CA ARG A 203 -2.48 -4.66 -11.44
C ARG A 203 -3.77 -5.45 -11.25
N ALA A 204 -4.75 -4.89 -10.54
CA ALA A 204 -6.03 -5.53 -10.31
C ALA A 204 -6.85 -5.74 -11.60
N CYS A 205 -6.85 -4.75 -12.49
CA CYS A 205 -7.63 -4.76 -13.73
C CYS A 205 -6.84 -5.21 -14.98
N ARG A 206 -5.62 -5.76 -14.83
CA ARG A 206 -4.75 -6.14 -15.96
C ARG A 206 -5.37 -7.15 -16.95
N LYS A 207 -6.39 -7.91 -16.54
CA LYS A 207 -7.08 -8.90 -17.38
C LYS A 207 -8.30 -8.35 -18.11
N THR A 208 -8.76 -7.16 -17.74
CA THR A 208 -10.03 -6.60 -18.21
C THR A 208 -9.89 -5.26 -18.89
N LEU A 209 -8.88 -4.46 -18.55
CA LEU A 209 -8.69 -3.11 -19.05
C LEU A 209 -8.50 -3.09 -20.58
N LYS A 210 -9.37 -2.33 -21.27
CA LYS A 210 -9.43 -2.17 -22.72
C LYS A 210 -9.03 -0.77 -23.18
N HIS A 211 -9.40 0.23 -22.40
CA HIS A 211 -9.19 1.65 -22.71
C HIS A 211 -8.44 2.29 -21.54
N LEU A 212 -7.27 2.84 -21.83
CA LEU A 212 -6.42 3.51 -20.85
C LEU A 212 -6.03 4.88 -21.35
N THR A 213 -6.44 5.92 -20.62
CA THR A 213 -5.97 7.28 -20.82
C THR A 213 -5.33 7.77 -19.53
N ILE A 214 -4.11 8.29 -19.62
CA ILE A 214 -3.37 8.92 -18.52
C ILE A 214 -2.75 10.20 -19.06
N GLU A 215 -3.05 11.32 -18.41
CA GLU A 215 -2.46 12.62 -18.74
C GLU A 215 -2.11 13.35 -17.45
N GLY A 216 -0.86 13.81 -17.32
CA GLY A 216 -0.41 14.57 -16.16
C GLY A 216 -1.06 15.95 -16.08
N ALA A 217 -1.21 16.48 -14.86
CA ALA A 217 -1.86 17.76 -14.62
C ALA A 217 -1.02 18.95 -15.13
N ASN A 218 0.28 18.93 -14.89
CA ASN A 218 1.22 19.98 -15.27
C ASN A 218 2.67 19.49 -15.13
N GLU A 219 3.66 20.36 -15.39
CA GLU A 219 5.10 20.02 -15.33
C GLU A 219 5.65 19.67 -13.93
N ARG A 220 4.85 19.81 -12.88
CA ARG A 220 5.25 19.52 -11.48
C ARG A 220 4.42 18.40 -10.86
N GLU A 221 3.23 18.14 -11.39
CA GLU A 221 2.26 17.17 -10.87
C GLU A 221 1.85 16.23 -12.01
N PHE A 222 2.50 15.10 -12.12
CA PHE A 222 2.28 14.12 -13.18
C PHE A 222 2.56 12.69 -12.68
N PRO A 223 2.01 11.67 -13.35
CA PRO A 223 2.32 10.27 -13.06
C PRO A 223 3.78 9.90 -13.41
N GLU A 224 4.46 9.28 -12.45
CA GLU A 224 5.82 8.77 -12.58
C GLU A 224 5.86 7.25 -12.74
N ARG A 225 4.84 6.54 -12.24
CA ARG A 225 4.79 5.07 -12.20
C ARG A 225 3.45 4.54 -12.72
N LEU A 226 3.52 3.46 -13.49
CA LEU A 226 2.35 2.68 -13.93
C LEU A 226 2.54 1.20 -13.56
N LEU A 227 2.16 0.84 -12.33
CA LEU A 227 2.32 -0.51 -11.83
C LEU A 227 1.38 -1.48 -12.57
N GLY A 228 1.96 -2.48 -13.21
CA GLY A 228 1.20 -3.47 -14.00
C GLY A 228 1.00 -3.10 -15.47
N GLY A 229 1.47 -1.94 -15.94
CA GLY A 229 1.33 -1.48 -17.31
C GLY A 229 1.81 -2.49 -18.35
N LYS A 230 3.00 -3.08 -18.21
CA LYS A 230 3.54 -4.15 -19.08
C LYS A 230 2.64 -5.39 -19.22
N ARG A 231 1.72 -5.61 -18.29
CA ARG A 231 0.86 -6.81 -18.25
C ARG A 231 -0.54 -6.58 -18.79
N LEU A 232 -0.83 -5.41 -19.36
CA LEU A 232 -2.10 -5.06 -19.97
C LEU A 232 -2.23 -5.70 -21.36
N LYS A 233 -2.91 -6.85 -21.44
CA LYS A 233 -2.97 -7.65 -22.69
C LYS A 233 -4.23 -7.43 -23.51
N LYS A 234 -5.24 -6.72 -22.98
CA LYS A 234 -6.54 -6.53 -23.64
C LYS A 234 -6.77 -5.11 -24.14
N LEU A 235 -5.76 -4.25 -24.06
CA LEU A 235 -5.89 -2.87 -24.51
C LEU A 235 -6.29 -2.81 -25.98
N SER A 236 -7.30 -2.01 -26.28
CA SER A 236 -7.77 -1.59 -27.60
C SER A 236 -7.49 -0.12 -27.88
N SER A 237 -7.30 0.69 -26.84
CA SER A 237 -6.81 2.06 -26.96
C SER A 237 -5.91 2.45 -25.80
N VAL A 238 -4.88 3.23 -26.09
CA VAL A 238 -3.95 3.77 -25.09
C VAL A 238 -3.64 5.22 -25.44
N ASN A 239 -3.77 6.09 -24.47
CA ASN A 239 -3.25 7.45 -24.52
C ASN A 239 -2.52 7.76 -23.22
N ILE A 240 -1.21 7.88 -23.25
CA ILE A 240 -0.37 8.26 -22.11
C ILE A 240 0.47 9.46 -22.52
N SER A 241 0.26 10.60 -21.87
CA SER A 241 0.93 11.84 -22.20
C SER A 241 1.18 12.71 -20.97
N TYR A 242 2.18 13.58 -21.05
CA TYR A 242 2.56 14.51 -19.98
C TYR A 242 2.85 13.78 -18.65
N CYS A 243 3.58 12.67 -18.75
CA CYS A 243 3.98 11.80 -17.64
C CYS A 243 5.50 11.65 -17.60
N SER A 244 6.01 10.95 -16.59
CA SER A 244 7.43 10.51 -16.51
C SER A 244 7.57 8.99 -16.34
N ILE A 245 6.60 8.23 -16.82
CA ILE A 245 6.56 6.77 -16.68
C ILE A 245 7.72 6.12 -17.46
N GLY A 246 8.44 5.21 -16.80
CA GLY A 246 9.56 4.49 -17.41
C GLY A 246 9.11 3.48 -18.49
N MET A 247 9.89 3.28 -19.55
CA MET A 247 9.58 2.34 -20.65
C MET A 247 9.36 0.90 -20.19
N ASP A 248 9.91 0.50 -19.06
CA ASP A 248 9.67 -0.81 -18.45
C ASP A 248 8.30 -0.97 -17.78
N GLU A 249 7.57 0.12 -17.61
CA GLU A 249 6.20 0.11 -17.07
C GLU A 249 5.13 0.42 -18.13
N LEU A 250 5.53 0.97 -19.28
CA LEU A 250 4.63 1.25 -20.40
C LEU A 250 4.04 -0.05 -21.00
N PRO A 251 2.79 -0.04 -21.49
CA PRO A 251 2.15 -1.22 -22.06
C PRO A 251 2.89 -1.77 -23.29
N ASP A 252 2.98 -3.09 -23.37
CA ASP A 252 3.37 -3.79 -24.59
C ASP A 252 2.13 -4.19 -25.39
N LEU A 253 2.07 -3.79 -26.65
CA LEU A 253 0.98 -4.15 -27.55
C LEU A 253 1.20 -5.56 -28.11
N ASN A 254 0.20 -6.43 -27.94
CA ASN A 254 0.31 -7.81 -28.43
C ASN A 254 -0.33 -8.04 -29.81
N LYS A 255 -0.93 -7.03 -30.44
CA LYS A 255 -1.61 -7.14 -31.73
C LYS A 255 -1.55 -5.84 -32.53
N THR A 256 -1.60 -5.98 -33.85
CA THR A 256 -1.64 -4.99 -34.93
C THR A 256 -2.41 -3.70 -34.63
N PRO A 257 -2.15 -2.63 -35.40
CA PRO A 257 -2.21 -1.26 -34.92
C PRO A 257 -3.52 -0.99 -34.21
N LEU A 258 -3.41 -0.48 -32.99
CA LEU A 258 -4.54 0.13 -32.29
C LEU A 258 -4.83 1.43 -33.01
N ASP A 259 -6.08 1.65 -33.44
CA ASP A 259 -6.51 2.88 -34.11
C ASP A 259 -6.31 4.13 -33.23
N ASN A 260 -6.08 3.92 -31.92
CA ASN A 260 -5.92 4.98 -30.91
C ASN A 260 -4.75 4.66 -29.95
N PHE A 261 -3.55 4.49 -30.50
CA PHE A 261 -2.35 4.37 -29.68
C PHE A 261 -1.58 5.69 -29.68
N LYS A 262 -1.47 6.30 -28.52
CA LYS A 262 -0.63 7.47 -28.29
C LYS A 262 0.13 7.31 -26.97
N ILE A 263 1.43 7.22 -27.06
CA ILE A 263 2.33 7.33 -25.90
C ILE A 263 3.38 8.35 -26.27
N GLY A 264 3.28 9.55 -25.74
CA GLY A 264 4.18 10.64 -26.15
C GLY A 264 4.03 11.87 -25.27
N GLY A 265 4.82 12.89 -25.56
CA GLY A 265 4.86 14.13 -24.77
C GLY A 265 5.35 13.91 -23.34
N MET A 266 6.22 12.91 -23.13
CA MET A 266 6.78 12.65 -21.81
C MET A 266 7.72 13.77 -21.37
N TYR A 267 7.62 14.19 -20.11
CA TYR A 267 8.55 15.18 -19.57
C TYR A 267 9.95 14.60 -19.38
N TRP A 268 10.03 13.44 -18.70
CA TRP A 268 11.28 12.78 -18.38
C TRP A 268 11.08 11.26 -18.36
N HIS A 269 12.16 10.53 -18.60
CA HIS A 269 12.15 9.10 -18.36
C HIS A 269 12.45 8.82 -16.87
N TYR A 270 11.51 8.18 -16.18
CA TYR A 270 11.72 7.78 -14.80
C TYR A 270 12.87 6.76 -14.69
N VAL A 271 13.86 7.10 -13.92
CA VAL A 271 14.98 6.21 -13.58
C VAL A 271 14.75 5.73 -12.16
N GLY A 272 14.13 4.57 -11.98
CA GLY A 272 13.78 4.03 -10.67
C GLY A 272 14.96 3.95 -9.71
N ALA A 273 14.66 3.99 -8.42
CA ALA A 273 15.65 3.80 -7.35
C ALA A 273 16.48 2.52 -7.57
N GLY A 274 17.80 2.64 -7.47
CA GLY A 274 18.74 1.52 -7.67
C GLY A 274 19.25 1.32 -9.10
N ARG A 275 18.80 2.12 -10.07
CA ARG A 275 19.36 2.09 -11.43
C ARG A 275 20.69 2.81 -11.58
N ALA A 276 20.94 3.82 -10.75
CA ALA A 276 22.23 4.49 -10.68
C ALA A 276 22.91 4.17 -9.35
N SER A 277 24.18 3.81 -9.37
CA SER A 277 24.98 3.47 -8.19
C SER A 277 26.45 3.79 -8.44
N GLY A 278 26.99 4.74 -7.68
CA GLY A 278 28.37 5.16 -7.85
C GLY A 278 28.62 5.70 -9.26
N LEU A 279 29.46 5.02 -10.03
CA LEU A 279 29.77 5.31 -11.43
C LEU A 279 29.02 4.40 -12.42
N SER A 280 27.92 3.79 -12.02
CA SER A 280 27.16 2.88 -12.88
C SER A 280 25.70 3.26 -12.97
N VAL A 281 25.09 3.08 -14.15
CA VAL A 281 23.65 3.21 -14.37
C VAL A 281 23.14 1.93 -15.05
N ASN A 282 22.12 1.32 -14.49
CA ASN A 282 21.54 0.07 -14.97
C ASN A 282 20.24 0.30 -15.75
N PHE A 283 20.29 0.13 -17.07
CA PHE A 283 19.14 0.18 -17.98
C PHE A 283 18.82 -1.18 -18.62
N LYS A 284 19.23 -2.27 -17.99
CA LYS A 284 19.00 -3.63 -18.51
C LYS A 284 17.53 -3.89 -18.85
N ASN A 285 16.60 -3.39 -18.02
CA ASN A 285 15.16 -3.60 -18.21
C ASN A 285 14.58 -2.85 -19.42
N ILE A 286 15.25 -1.83 -19.92
CA ILE A 286 14.82 -1.02 -21.07
C ILE A 286 15.77 -1.12 -22.26
N LYS A 287 16.83 -1.93 -22.15
CA LYS A 287 17.76 -2.18 -23.28
C LYS A 287 17.03 -2.72 -24.51
N ARG A 288 16.06 -3.61 -24.31
CA ARG A 288 15.18 -4.14 -25.34
C ARG A 288 13.74 -4.05 -24.88
N VAL A 289 12.93 -3.32 -25.60
CA VAL A 289 11.51 -3.11 -25.30
C VAL A 289 10.65 -3.45 -26.49
N LYS A 290 9.42 -3.88 -26.25
CA LYS A 290 8.51 -4.30 -27.29
C LYS A 290 7.61 -3.16 -27.76
N GLY A 291 6.91 -2.48 -26.86
CA GLY A 291 5.97 -1.42 -27.20
C GLY A 291 5.03 -1.78 -28.34
N ILE A 292 5.03 -0.98 -29.41
CA ILE A 292 4.25 -1.22 -30.65
C ILE A 292 4.91 -2.21 -31.60
N SER A 293 6.16 -2.62 -31.35
CA SER A 293 6.89 -3.51 -32.24
C SER A 293 6.43 -4.96 -32.13
N ALA A 294 6.49 -5.72 -33.22
CA ALA A 294 6.14 -7.14 -33.22
C ALA A 294 7.09 -7.96 -32.31
N ILE A 295 8.34 -7.58 -32.28
CA ILE A 295 9.42 -8.18 -31.45
C ILE A 295 10.09 -7.08 -30.63
N PRO A 296 10.76 -7.42 -29.51
CA PRO A 296 11.56 -6.46 -28.77
C PRO A 296 12.67 -5.85 -29.63
N VAL A 297 12.75 -4.52 -29.64
CA VAL A 297 13.76 -3.74 -30.36
C VAL A 297 14.76 -3.12 -29.40
N GLU A 298 15.98 -2.90 -29.87
CA GLU A 298 17.04 -2.25 -29.10
C GLU A 298 16.67 -0.78 -28.80
N THR A 299 16.98 -0.34 -27.62
CA THR A 299 16.89 1.06 -27.20
C THR A 299 18.24 1.73 -27.40
N LYS A 300 18.25 2.89 -28.01
CA LYS A 300 19.45 3.72 -28.18
C LYS A 300 19.59 4.65 -26.98
N PHE A 301 20.79 4.74 -26.44
CA PHE A 301 21.17 5.57 -25.32
C PHE A 301 22.29 6.52 -25.73
N THR A 302 22.08 7.83 -25.53
CA THR A 302 23.09 8.85 -25.76
C THR A 302 23.32 9.61 -24.46
N TRP A 303 24.54 9.56 -23.95
CA TRP A 303 24.89 10.15 -22.66
C TRP A 303 25.43 11.56 -22.81
N TYR A 304 25.12 12.41 -21.86
CA TYR A 304 25.60 13.78 -21.76
C TYR A 304 26.09 14.05 -20.35
N GLN A 305 27.13 14.86 -20.25
CA GLN A 305 27.66 15.39 -18.99
C GLN A 305 27.50 16.90 -18.95
N LYS A 306 27.14 17.47 -17.81
CA LYS A 306 27.12 18.91 -17.61
C LYS A 306 28.53 19.43 -17.34
N VAL A 307 29.03 20.31 -18.22
CA VAL A 307 30.35 20.93 -18.15
C VAL A 307 30.19 22.44 -18.31
N ASN A 308 30.56 23.24 -17.30
CA ASN A 308 30.44 24.71 -17.33
C ASN A 308 29.08 25.20 -17.86
N ASP A 309 28.00 24.64 -17.28
CA ASP A 309 26.59 24.90 -17.63
C ASP A 309 26.12 24.38 -19.01
N ASN A 310 26.97 23.80 -19.83
CA ASN A 310 26.61 23.17 -21.10
C ASN A 310 26.51 21.66 -20.96
N TRP A 311 25.64 21.04 -21.75
CA TRP A 311 25.55 19.59 -21.88
C TRP A 311 26.44 19.14 -23.03
N GLU A 312 27.51 18.39 -22.73
CA GLU A 312 28.45 17.80 -23.69
C GLU A 312 28.17 16.29 -23.80
N GLU A 313 28.17 15.78 -25.03
CA GLU A 313 27.98 14.35 -25.27
C GLU A 313 29.16 13.53 -24.74
N LEU A 314 28.86 12.43 -24.08
CA LEU A 314 29.80 11.42 -23.63
C LEU A 314 29.75 10.24 -24.60
N PRO A 315 30.75 10.03 -25.45
CA PRO A 315 30.74 8.93 -26.40
C PRO A 315 30.87 7.57 -25.71
N LEU A 316 30.15 6.57 -26.25
CA LEU A 316 30.28 5.16 -25.87
C LEU A 316 31.51 4.54 -26.56
N ASP A 317 32.69 5.02 -26.21
CA ASP A 317 33.98 4.64 -26.87
C ASP A 317 34.90 3.82 -25.95
N ASN A 318 34.38 3.35 -24.82
CA ASN A 318 35.11 2.64 -23.77
C ASN A 318 36.18 3.46 -23.03
N THR A 319 36.33 4.75 -23.33
CA THR A 319 37.27 5.64 -22.62
C THR A 319 36.58 6.40 -21.49
N LYS A 320 35.34 6.89 -21.71
CA LYS A 320 34.57 7.63 -20.74
C LYS A 320 33.34 6.86 -20.27
N VAL A 321 32.65 6.14 -21.14
CA VAL A 321 31.47 5.33 -20.84
C VAL A 321 31.62 3.97 -21.54
N THR A 322 31.46 2.90 -20.76
CA THR A 322 31.36 1.52 -21.27
C THR A 322 29.94 1.01 -21.08
N GLU A 323 29.45 0.19 -22.01
CA GLU A 323 28.16 -0.48 -21.91
C GLU A 323 28.37 -2.00 -21.95
N LYS A 324 27.75 -2.69 -20.98
CA LYS A 324 27.64 -4.15 -20.98
C LYS A 324 26.25 -4.56 -20.55
N ASP A 325 25.50 -5.20 -21.44
CA ASP A 325 24.15 -5.72 -21.20
C ASP A 325 23.16 -4.72 -20.58
N GLY A 326 23.20 -3.46 -21.06
CA GLY A 326 22.36 -2.37 -20.55
C GLY A 326 22.85 -1.74 -19.25
N VAL A 327 24.04 -2.13 -18.78
CA VAL A 327 24.71 -1.46 -17.65
C VAL A 327 25.80 -0.55 -18.21
N PHE A 328 25.66 0.74 -17.92
CA PHE A 328 26.62 1.78 -18.29
C PHE A 328 27.54 2.06 -17.12
N THR A 329 28.85 2.00 -17.35
CA THR A 329 29.86 2.30 -16.34
C THR A 329 30.69 3.48 -16.81
N PHE A 330 30.85 4.48 -15.98
CA PHE A 330 31.53 5.73 -16.27
C PHE A 330 32.94 5.73 -15.70
N ALA A 331 33.88 6.21 -16.49
CA ALA A 331 35.27 6.34 -16.05
C ALA A 331 35.39 7.42 -14.96
N PRO A 332 36.24 7.25 -13.93
CA PRO A 332 36.49 8.29 -12.93
C PRO A 332 36.98 9.62 -13.51
N SER A 333 37.51 9.61 -14.71
CA SER A 333 38.03 10.81 -15.42
C SER A 333 36.93 11.82 -15.77
N ILE A 334 35.64 11.44 -15.77
CA ILE A 334 34.54 12.38 -15.98
C ILE A 334 34.20 13.21 -14.71
N LEU A 335 34.68 12.78 -13.54
CA LEU A 335 34.37 13.45 -12.30
C LEU A 335 35.14 14.76 -12.15
N ARG A 336 34.42 15.80 -11.72
CA ARG A 336 35.00 17.07 -11.28
C ARG A 336 34.71 17.24 -9.79
N ASN A 337 35.75 17.44 -8.99
CA ASN A 337 35.61 17.48 -7.53
C ASN A 337 34.88 16.25 -6.94
N GLY A 338 35.11 15.07 -7.52
CA GLY A 338 34.53 13.81 -7.05
C GLY A 338 33.10 13.52 -7.54
N THR A 339 32.47 14.40 -8.32
CA THR A 339 31.11 14.25 -8.85
C THR A 339 31.01 14.57 -10.33
N ALA A 340 30.00 14.01 -11.01
CA ALA A 340 29.61 14.39 -12.36
C ALA A 340 28.10 14.42 -12.49
N LEU A 341 27.54 15.45 -13.08
CA LEU A 341 26.13 15.54 -13.41
C LEU A 341 25.95 15.02 -14.84
N VAL A 342 25.16 13.96 -15.00
CA VAL A 342 24.89 13.32 -16.30
C VAL A 342 23.41 13.19 -16.56
N ARG A 343 23.03 13.07 -17.84
CA ARG A 343 21.70 12.67 -18.30
C ARG A 343 21.82 11.77 -19.52
N CYS A 344 20.79 10.98 -19.78
CA CYS A 344 20.75 10.10 -20.92
C CYS A 344 19.57 10.45 -21.83
N LYS A 345 19.80 10.65 -23.11
CA LYS A 345 18.76 10.66 -24.15
C LYS A 345 18.41 9.21 -24.48
N ILE A 346 17.12 8.90 -24.50
CA ILE A 346 16.59 7.56 -24.74
C ILE A 346 15.72 7.59 -25.98
N GLU A 347 16.02 6.73 -26.96
CA GLU A 347 15.29 6.63 -28.21
C GLU A 347 14.94 5.15 -28.50
N SER A 348 13.69 4.86 -28.81
CA SER A 348 13.25 3.49 -29.12
C SER A 348 12.16 3.48 -30.19
N ALA A 349 12.37 2.67 -31.24
CA ALA A 349 11.33 2.41 -32.24
C ALA A 349 10.10 1.69 -31.68
N ALA A 350 10.17 1.16 -30.46
CA ALA A 350 9.03 0.59 -29.76
C ALA A 350 8.02 1.66 -29.30
N TYR A 351 8.47 2.90 -29.12
CA TYR A 351 7.68 4.04 -28.68
C TYR A 351 8.15 5.31 -29.42
N PRO A 352 7.81 5.46 -30.70
CA PRO A 352 8.38 6.52 -31.55
C PRO A 352 7.99 7.94 -31.11
N ASP A 353 6.81 8.09 -30.51
CA ASP A 353 6.26 9.40 -30.11
C ASP A 353 6.57 9.74 -28.62
N LEU A 354 7.53 9.04 -28.00
CA LEU A 354 7.79 9.20 -26.58
C LEU A 354 8.32 10.61 -26.24
N ALA A 355 9.09 11.21 -27.12
CA ALA A 355 9.55 12.58 -27.00
C ALA A 355 8.45 13.57 -27.38
N GLY A 356 8.13 14.53 -26.51
CA GLY A 356 7.12 15.55 -26.78
C GLY A 356 7.54 16.60 -27.83
N ASP A 357 8.84 16.74 -28.03
CA ASP A 357 9.46 17.66 -29.01
C ASP A 357 10.54 16.88 -29.77
N GLU A 358 10.43 16.86 -31.11
CA GLU A 358 11.36 16.12 -31.98
C GLU A 358 12.80 16.62 -31.83
N GLU A 359 13.02 17.92 -31.55
CA GLU A 359 14.35 18.49 -31.36
C GLU A 359 14.96 18.17 -29.99
N MET A 360 14.15 18.09 -28.95
CA MET A 360 14.61 17.88 -27.58
C MET A 360 14.85 16.41 -27.23
N GLY A 361 13.97 15.51 -27.66
CA GLY A 361 14.04 14.08 -27.32
C GLY A 361 13.67 13.77 -25.86
N LEU A 362 13.54 12.49 -25.53
CA LEU A 362 13.29 12.02 -24.17
C LEU A 362 14.58 11.88 -23.39
N PHE A 363 14.74 12.65 -22.33
CA PHE A 363 15.87 12.55 -21.40
C PHE A 363 15.48 11.92 -20.07
N THR A 364 16.44 11.28 -19.43
CA THR A 364 16.33 10.96 -18.01
C THR A 364 16.39 12.24 -17.15
N TYR A 365 15.92 12.16 -15.92
CA TYR A 365 16.32 13.14 -14.91
C TYR A 365 17.84 13.27 -14.82
N ASN A 366 18.33 14.42 -14.38
CA ASN A 366 19.74 14.62 -14.13
C ASN A 366 20.22 13.68 -13.03
N MET A 367 21.29 12.94 -13.26
CA MET A 367 21.87 11.99 -12.32
C MET A 367 23.23 12.49 -11.86
N VAL A 368 23.48 12.43 -10.56
CA VAL A 368 24.80 12.70 -9.99
C VAL A 368 25.58 11.40 -9.89
N LEU A 369 26.68 11.31 -10.63
CA LEU A 369 27.63 10.22 -10.48
C LEU A 369 28.76 10.65 -9.52
N SER A 370 29.25 9.70 -8.71
CA SER A 370 30.32 9.97 -7.76
C SER A 370 31.16 8.72 -7.51
N ASN A 371 32.47 8.87 -7.32
CA ASN A 371 33.34 7.80 -6.86
C ASN A 371 33.25 7.57 -5.34
N LEU A 372 32.72 8.53 -4.60
CA LEU A 372 32.12 8.24 -3.32
C LEU A 372 30.86 7.43 -3.64
N ILE A 373 30.59 6.36 -2.92
CA ILE A 373 29.31 5.66 -2.98
C ILE A 373 28.25 6.58 -2.34
N ILE A 374 28.00 7.71 -3.00
CA ILE A 374 26.80 8.48 -2.78
C ILE A 374 25.79 7.71 -3.60
N LYS A 375 25.10 6.76 -2.95
CA LYS A 375 23.84 6.26 -3.47
C LYS A 375 23.06 7.51 -3.84
N LEU A 376 22.63 7.61 -5.10
CA LEU A 376 21.64 8.63 -5.47
C LEU A 376 20.60 8.65 -4.38
N GLU A 377 20.36 9.81 -3.79
CA GLU A 377 19.48 9.98 -2.65
C GLU A 377 18.02 9.83 -3.08
N HIS A 378 17.66 8.62 -3.53
CA HIS A 378 16.27 8.26 -3.48
C HIS A 378 15.95 7.91 -2.03
N PRO A 379 15.01 8.61 -1.42
CA PRO A 379 14.59 8.29 -0.07
C PRO A 379 14.14 6.84 -0.06
N GLN A 380 14.73 6.05 0.82
CA GLN A 380 14.29 4.68 1.04
C GLN A 380 13.36 4.66 2.24
N LEU A 381 12.26 3.97 2.10
CA LEU A 381 11.23 3.89 3.13
C LEU A 381 11.80 3.30 4.43
N LEU A 382 11.62 4.03 5.53
CA LEU A 382 11.80 3.55 6.89
C LEU A 382 10.52 2.88 7.40
N ALA A 383 9.40 3.61 7.32
CA ALA A 383 8.10 3.14 7.77
C ALA A 383 6.96 3.85 7.03
N GLU A 384 5.85 3.15 6.87
CA GLU A 384 4.55 3.65 6.47
C GLU A 384 3.58 3.39 7.62
N LEU A 385 2.95 4.43 8.13
CA LEU A 385 2.11 4.43 9.32
C LEU A 385 0.71 4.90 8.94
N THR A 386 -0.28 4.00 9.02
CA THR A 386 -1.67 4.30 8.69
C THR A 386 -2.43 4.72 9.94
N VAL A 387 -2.97 5.92 9.92
CA VAL A 387 -3.81 6.48 10.98
C VAL A 387 -5.24 5.95 10.85
N THR A 388 -5.92 5.73 11.98
CA THR A 388 -7.32 5.30 11.99
C THR A 388 -8.24 6.28 11.25
N GLU A 389 -9.25 5.74 10.58
CA GLU A 389 -10.38 6.53 10.04
C GLU A 389 -11.49 6.74 11.07
N GLU A 390 -11.47 5.97 12.18
CA GLU A 390 -12.46 6.08 13.23
C GLU A 390 -12.30 7.37 14.03
N SER A 391 -13.42 7.90 14.50
CA SER A 391 -13.44 9.05 15.41
C SER A 391 -12.55 8.82 16.63
N ILE A 392 -11.69 9.79 16.92
CA ILE A 392 -10.76 9.77 18.06
C ILE A 392 -11.25 10.64 19.24
N GLY A 393 -12.41 11.26 19.10
CA GLY A 393 -13.00 12.12 20.11
C GLY A 393 -13.74 13.30 19.50
N LYS A 394 -14.14 14.23 20.36
CA LYS A 394 -14.85 15.43 19.97
C LYS A 394 -14.12 16.66 20.48
N ASP A 395 -14.27 17.77 19.76
CA ASP A 395 -13.76 19.07 20.15
C ASP A 395 -14.62 19.73 21.26
N GLU A 396 -14.25 20.94 21.62
CA GLU A 396 -14.98 21.74 22.63
C GLU A 396 -16.42 22.12 22.20
N ASN A 397 -16.73 22.03 20.91
CA ASN A 397 -18.06 22.29 20.34
C ASN A 397 -18.89 21.00 20.20
N ASN A 398 -18.39 19.84 20.70
CA ASN A 398 -18.98 18.52 20.59
C ASN A 398 -19.04 17.98 19.14
N GLU A 399 -18.21 18.53 18.24
CA GLU A 399 -18.00 18.04 16.87
C GLU A 399 -16.90 16.97 16.84
N GLU A 400 -17.03 15.96 15.98
CA GLU A 400 -16.03 14.91 15.86
C GLU A 400 -14.73 15.46 15.29
N LEU A 401 -13.62 15.10 15.93
CA LEU A 401 -12.28 15.47 15.44
C LEU A 401 -12.01 14.79 14.11
N THR A 402 -11.61 15.55 13.11
CA THR A 402 -11.23 15.08 11.77
C THR A 402 -9.72 14.97 11.58
N ASP A 403 -8.97 15.56 12.49
CA ASP A 403 -7.51 15.59 12.50
C ASP A 403 -6.98 15.68 13.95
N PHE A 404 -5.68 15.49 14.11
CA PHE A 404 -5.00 15.64 15.39
C PHE A 404 -3.52 15.99 15.16
N ASN A 405 -2.87 16.51 16.20
CA ASN A 405 -1.43 16.75 16.15
C ASN A 405 -0.67 15.44 16.43
N MET A 406 -0.25 14.75 15.36
CA MET A 406 0.60 13.57 15.48
C MET A 406 2.01 13.97 15.87
N MET A 407 2.56 13.35 16.89
CA MET A 407 3.92 13.57 17.37
C MET A 407 4.73 12.27 17.29
N MET A 408 5.91 12.34 16.70
CA MET A 408 6.87 11.26 16.68
C MET A 408 8.19 11.67 17.30
N GLN A 409 8.95 10.68 17.80
CA GLN A 409 10.32 10.89 18.24
C GLN A 409 11.27 10.09 17.36
N ILE A 410 12.30 10.71 16.88
CA ILE A 410 13.27 10.13 15.96
C ILE A 410 14.68 10.36 16.47
N LYS A 411 15.53 9.32 16.38
CA LYS A 411 16.96 9.43 16.64
C LYS A 411 17.71 8.73 15.51
N GLY A 412 18.84 9.30 15.13
CA GLY A 412 19.64 8.75 14.04
C GLY A 412 21.11 9.09 14.13
N THR A 413 21.88 8.71 13.14
CA THR A 413 23.26 9.15 12.98
C THR A 413 23.29 10.64 12.56
N LEU A 414 24.27 11.38 13.04
CA LEU A 414 24.45 12.80 12.69
C LEU A 414 24.52 12.97 11.16
N ASN A 415 23.93 14.05 10.69
CA ASN A 415 23.83 14.38 9.28
C ASN A 415 22.98 13.41 8.43
N SER A 416 22.19 12.52 9.05
CA SER A 416 21.18 11.76 8.33
C SER A 416 20.08 12.70 7.88
N ASN A 417 19.75 12.68 6.58
CA ASN A 417 18.63 13.40 6.02
C ASN A 417 17.42 12.48 5.98
N ILE A 418 16.29 12.99 6.43
CA ILE A 418 15.02 12.28 6.42
C ILE A 418 13.93 13.14 5.78
N GLY A 419 12.97 12.50 5.14
CA GLY A 419 11.76 13.11 4.63
C GLY A 419 10.55 12.50 5.32
N ILE A 420 9.61 13.33 5.76
CA ILE A 420 8.35 12.89 6.33
C ILE A 420 7.22 13.42 5.47
N ASP A 421 6.53 12.51 4.83
CA ASP A 421 5.27 12.78 4.15
C ASP A 421 4.14 12.56 5.17
N TRP A 422 3.56 13.65 5.63
CA TRP A 422 2.45 13.65 6.56
C TRP A 422 1.09 13.40 5.91
N ASP A 423 1.11 13.07 4.61
CA ASP A 423 -0.09 12.90 3.78
C ASP A 423 -0.93 14.19 3.62
N ASN A 424 -0.28 15.32 3.75
CA ASN A 424 -0.87 16.67 3.63
C ASN A 424 -0.47 17.40 2.34
N GLY A 425 0.14 16.67 1.39
CA GLY A 425 0.59 17.18 0.08
C GLY A 425 1.95 17.86 0.11
N SER A 426 2.69 17.81 1.22
CA SER A 426 4.06 18.30 1.32
C SER A 426 4.98 17.29 1.99
N LEU A 427 6.22 17.22 1.53
CA LEU A 427 7.29 16.46 2.15
C LEU A 427 8.10 17.39 3.07
N GLU A 428 8.09 17.09 4.36
CA GLU A 428 8.95 17.78 5.32
C GLU A 428 10.34 17.14 5.31
N GLU A 429 11.36 17.88 4.92
CA GLU A 429 12.75 17.42 4.96
C GLU A 429 13.46 17.96 6.19
N LEU A 430 14.15 17.10 6.90
CA LEU A 430 14.94 17.47 8.07
C LEU A 430 16.26 16.69 8.15
N THR A 431 17.24 17.27 8.82
CA THR A 431 18.54 16.64 9.07
C THR A 431 18.70 16.33 10.55
N ILE A 432 19.22 15.16 10.88
CA ILE A 432 19.58 14.79 12.25
C ILE A 432 20.80 15.61 12.68
N THR A 433 20.59 16.59 13.52
CA THR A 433 21.63 17.51 14.00
C THR A 433 22.16 17.18 15.39
N SER A 434 21.56 16.22 16.08
CA SER A 434 21.94 15.79 17.44
C SER A 434 21.89 14.27 17.57
N THR A 435 22.74 13.72 18.43
CA THR A 435 22.67 12.31 18.86
C THR A 435 21.55 12.06 19.88
N GLU A 436 20.87 13.10 20.34
CA GLU A 436 19.69 12.99 21.18
C GLU A 436 18.43 12.80 20.35
N THR A 437 17.36 12.37 21.01
CA THR A 437 16.05 12.17 20.37
C THR A 437 15.45 13.52 19.95
N GLN A 438 15.04 13.62 18.70
CA GLN A 438 14.36 14.79 18.14
C GLN A 438 12.86 14.53 18.07
N ARG A 439 12.04 15.55 18.33
CA ARG A 439 10.59 15.52 18.16
C ARG A 439 10.21 16.14 16.83
N VAL A 440 9.32 15.47 16.12
CA VAL A 440 8.69 15.95 14.88
C VAL A 440 7.19 15.84 15.04
N SER A 441 6.44 16.81 14.54
CA SER A 441 4.98 16.77 14.65
C SER A 441 4.30 17.55 13.54
N SER A 442 3.14 17.10 13.15
CA SER A 442 2.27 17.78 12.18
C SER A 442 0.82 17.48 12.47
N THR A 443 -0.09 18.34 12.03
CA THR A 443 -1.51 18.04 12.00
C THR A 443 -1.76 17.01 10.90
N VAL A 444 -2.37 15.88 11.28
CA VAL A 444 -2.64 14.73 10.41
C VAL A 444 -4.13 14.43 10.43
N ALA A 445 -4.75 14.33 9.26
CA ALA A 445 -6.14 13.95 9.14
C ALA A 445 -6.36 12.47 9.47
N LEU A 446 -7.55 12.11 9.96
CA LEU A 446 -7.91 10.71 10.12
C LEU A 446 -7.89 9.99 8.77
N GLY A 447 -7.42 8.75 8.75
CA GLY A 447 -7.24 7.96 7.52
C GLY A 447 -5.96 8.27 6.74
N SER A 448 -5.12 9.20 7.20
CA SER A 448 -3.84 9.51 6.54
C SER A 448 -2.82 8.38 6.64
N VAL A 449 -1.92 8.34 5.66
CA VAL A 449 -0.78 7.42 5.62
C VAL A 449 0.52 8.22 5.69
N VAL A 450 1.10 8.29 6.87
CA VAL A 450 2.37 8.98 7.11
C VAL A 450 3.54 8.11 6.68
N ARG A 451 4.43 8.64 5.83
CA ARG A 451 5.61 7.92 5.33
C ARG A 451 6.88 8.60 5.77
N ILE A 452 7.81 7.79 6.27
CA ILE A 452 9.11 8.26 6.72
C ILE A 452 10.17 7.67 5.80
N TYR A 453 10.98 8.54 5.21
CA TYR A 453 12.05 8.19 4.28
C TYR A 453 13.42 8.56 4.88
N VAL A 454 14.43 7.79 4.50
CA VAL A 454 15.83 8.09 4.84
C VAL A 454 16.63 8.23 3.56
N TYR A 455 17.34 9.34 3.43
CA TYR A 455 18.16 9.64 2.26
C TYR A 455 19.59 9.11 2.42
N GLY A 456 20.20 8.72 1.30
CA GLY A 456 21.60 8.35 1.22
C GLY A 456 22.02 7.24 2.19
N SER A 457 23.16 7.40 2.85
CA SER A 457 23.73 6.46 3.83
C SER A 457 23.26 6.73 5.27
N GLY A 458 22.38 7.72 5.48
CA GLY A 458 21.84 8.04 6.79
C GLY A 458 21.19 6.84 7.48
N ALA A 459 21.14 6.85 8.79
CA ALA A 459 20.49 5.80 9.58
C ALA A 459 19.63 6.40 10.69
N ILE A 460 18.40 5.94 10.77
CA ILE A 460 17.51 6.18 11.91
C ILE A 460 17.62 4.98 12.83
N THR A 461 17.92 5.22 14.10
CA THR A 461 18.15 4.20 15.11
C THR A 461 17.02 4.08 16.12
N LEU A 462 16.17 5.11 16.24
CA LEU A 462 14.96 5.08 17.05
C LEU A 462 13.81 5.72 16.27
N LEU A 463 12.69 5.02 16.26
CA LEU A 463 11.38 5.53 15.86
C LEU A 463 10.39 5.29 16.99
N ASP A 464 9.78 6.35 17.50
CA ASP A 464 8.69 6.28 18.46
C ASP A 464 7.47 7.03 17.89
N ALA A 465 6.44 6.29 17.54
CA ALA A 465 5.14 6.77 17.12
C ALA A 465 4.04 6.20 18.03
N SER A 466 4.33 6.11 19.32
CA SER A 466 3.37 5.68 20.32
C SER A 466 2.24 6.69 20.49
N ASN A 467 1.03 6.22 20.79
CA ASN A 467 -0.16 7.05 20.99
C ASN A 467 -0.47 7.97 19.78
N SER A 468 -0.35 7.41 18.58
CA SER A 468 -0.55 8.12 17.30
C SER A 468 -1.77 7.61 16.53
N HIS A 469 -2.70 6.94 17.20
CA HIS A 469 -3.94 6.40 16.61
C HIS A 469 -3.70 5.52 15.37
N LEU A 470 -2.58 4.81 15.30
CA LEU A 470 -2.22 3.95 14.17
C LEU A 470 -3.04 2.66 14.17
N VAL A 471 -3.48 2.24 12.99
CA VAL A 471 -4.12 0.93 12.74
C VAL A 471 -3.19 -0.03 12.01
N GLU A 472 -2.17 0.47 11.32
CA GLU A 472 -1.20 -0.32 10.59
C GLU A 472 0.18 0.35 10.62
N ALA A 473 1.23 -0.46 10.63
CA ALA A 473 2.61 0.00 10.50
C ALA A 473 3.40 -0.97 9.62
N ASN A 474 3.79 -0.51 8.44
CA ASN A 474 4.59 -1.25 7.47
C ASN A 474 6.03 -0.75 7.50
N LEU A 475 6.97 -1.63 7.85
CA LEU A 475 8.38 -1.28 7.93
C LEU A 475 9.06 -1.41 6.57
N GLY A 476 9.82 -0.39 6.18
CA GLY A 476 10.59 -0.35 4.95
C GLY A 476 12.01 -0.92 5.13
N VAL A 477 12.77 -0.94 4.03
CA VAL A 477 14.15 -1.48 4.02
C VAL A 477 15.12 -0.74 4.97
N ARG A 478 14.83 0.53 5.31
CA ARG A 478 15.66 1.31 6.24
C ARG A 478 15.39 0.99 7.70
N ALA A 479 14.33 0.27 8.01
CA ALA A 479 14.04 -0.20 9.36
C ALA A 479 15.11 -1.17 9.90
N GLN A 480 15.92 -1.78 9.05
CA GLN A 480 17.09 -2.59 9.47
C GLN A 480 18.09 -1.83 10.35
N ASN A 481 18.10 -0.49 10.30
CA ASN A 481 18.99 0.33 11.14
C ASN A 481 18.39 0.66 12.51
N LEU A 482 17.10 0.40 12.72
CA LEU A 482 16.45 0.65 14.01
C LEU A 482 17.09 -0.21 15.12
N LYS A 483 17.37 0.43 16.23
CA LYS A 483 17.73 -0.21 17.50
C LYS A 483 16.56 -0.20 18.48
N THR A 484 15.67 0.78 18.33
CA THR A 484 14.48 0.92 19.18
C THR A 484 13.29 1.27 18.29
N LEU A 485 12.23 0.48 18.40
CA LEU A 485 10.93 0.73 17.75
C LEU A 485 9.85 0.80 18.83
N ARG A 486 9.12 1.90 18.90
CA ARG A 486 8.02 2.13 19.84
C ARG A 486 6.76 2.53 19.10
N LEU A 487 5.77 1.66 19.16
CA LEU A 487 4.44 1.84 18.58
C LEU A 487 3.35 1.50 19.62
N ALA A 488 3.65 1.71 20.89
CA ALA A 488 2.72 1.42 21.98
C ALA A 488 1.46 2.32 21.93
N GLN A 489 0.36 1.86 22.53
CA GLN A 489 -0.89 2.65 22.66
C GLN A 489 -1.46 3.08 21.29
N ASN A 490 -1.54 2.14 20.35
CA ASN A 490 -2.17 2.30 19.05
C ASN A 490 -3.29 1.25 18.87
N LYS A 491 -3.79 1.06 17.66
CA LYS A 491 -4.82 0.08 17.32
C LYS A 491 -4.31 -0.95 16.28
N ILE A 492 -3.01 -1.22 16.26
CA ILE A 492 -2.38 -2.11 15.27
C ILE A 492 -2.82 -3.55 15.53
N GLU A 493 -3.32 -4.25 14.51
CA GLU A 493 -3.81 -5.64 14.61
C GLU A 493 -2.74 -6.69 14.28
N SER A 494 -1.77 -6.35 13.45
CA SER A 494 -0.62 -7.20 13.13
C SER A 494 0.58 -6.35 12.72
N ILE A 495 1.79 -6.87 12.89
CA ILE A 495 3.03 -6.23 12.44
C ILE A 495 4.06 -7.29 12.05
N ASN A 496 4.83 -7.00 10.98
CA ASN A 496 5.99 -7.80 10.59
C ASN A 496 7.29 -7.03 10.87
N LEU A 497 8.11 -7.56 11.76
CA LEU A 497 9.39 -6.99 12.20
C LEU A 497 10.61 -7.51 11.43
N GLU A 498 10.44 -8.36 10.41
CA GLU A 498 11.53 -8.93 9.62
C GLU A 498 12.53 -7.88 9.14
N LYS A 499 12.02 -6.74 8.65
CA LYS A 499 12.87 -5.63 8.19
C LYS A 499 13.52 -4.81 9.32
N ALA A 500 13.08 -4.99 10.56
CA ALA A 500 13.65 -4.36 11.75
C ALA A 500 14.54 -5.32 12.55
N SER A 501 15.19 -6.28 11.89
CA SER A 501 15.97 -7.37 12.49
C SER A 501 17.09 -6.91 13.43
N ASN A 502 17.62 -5.70 13.29
CA ASN A 502 18.64 -5.14 14.18
C ASN A 502 18.07 -4.41 15.40
N SER A 503 16.74 -4.42 15.59
CA SER A 503 16.14 -3.81 16.77
C SER A 503 16.47 -4.60 18.03
N ARG A 504 16.83 -3.85 19.09
CA ARG A 504 17.14 -4.39 20.42
C ARG A 504 15.93 -4.31 21.34
N GLU A 505 15.16 -3.24 21.22
CA GLU A 505 13.98 -2.96 22.02
C GLU A 505 12.78 -2.68 21.08
N VAL A 506 11.69 -3.42 21.28
CA VAL A 506 10.44 -3.24 20.55
C VAL A 506 9.28 -3.15 21.54
N LEU A 507 8.59 -2.01 21.57
CA LEU A 507 7.44 -1.74 22.44
C LEU A 507 6.18 -1.63 21.61
N LEU A 508 5.30 -2.64 21.72
CA LEU A 508 4.03 -2.77 21.02
C LEU A 508 2.85 -2.94 21.97
N ASN A 509 3.06 -2.64 23.25
CA ASN A 509 2.03 -2.81 24.26
C ASN A 509 0.83 -1.90 24.04
N ASN A 510 -0.34 -2.33 24.52
CA ASN A 510 -1.62 -1.62 24.33
C ASN A 510 -1.94 -1.38 22.85
N ASN A 511 -1.96 -2.45 22.06
CA ASN A 511 -2.46 -2.51 20.70
C ASN A 511 -3.57 -3.56 20.56
N LEU A 512 -3.92 -3.92 19.34
CA LEU A 512 -4.91 -4.95 19.03
C LEU A 512 -4.26 -6.18 18.36
N LEU A 513 -2.96 -6.38 18.57
CA LEU A 513 -2.22 -7.44 17.90
C LEU A 513 -2.81 -8.82 18.17
N SER A 514 -3.25 -9.50 17.14
CA SER A 514 -3.63 -10.92 17.13
C SER A 514 -2.49 -11.81 16.59
N SER A 515 -1.52 -11.23 15.91
CA SER A 515 -0.33 -11.91 15.40
C SER A 515 0.87 -10.96 15.32
N ILE A 516 2.07 -11.51 15.30
CA ILE A 516 3.32 -10.78 15.11
C ILE A 516 4.31 -11.63 14.32
N GLY A 517 4.94 -11.05 13.30
CA GLY A 517 6.05 -11.65 12.56
C GLY A 517 7.38 -11.11 13.05
N LEU A 518 8.28 -11.97 13.52
CA LEU A 518 9.63 -11.57 13.93
C LEU A 518 10.70 -11.81 12.85
N GLY A 519 10.36 -12.54 11.75
CA GLY A 519 11.36 -13.06 10.82
C GLY A 519 12.14 -14.27 11.40
N GLY A 520 13.24 -14.65 10.75
CA GLY A 520 14.03 -15.81 11.21
C GLY A 520 14.87 -15.52 12.45
N THR A 521 15.11 -16.53 13.27
CA THR A 521 15.78 -16.43 14.58
C THR A 521 17.26 -16.02 14.56
N GLU A 522 17.94 -16.19 13.43
CA GLU A 522 19.40 -15.99 13.34
C GLU A 522 19.81 -14.53 13.11
N ALA A 523 18.86 -13.63 12.81
CA ALA A 523 19.14 -12.27 12.38
C ALA A 523 18.73 -11.17 13.37
N HIS A 524 18.22 -11.52 14.55
CA HIS A 524 17.66 -10.53 15.48
C HIS A 524 18.57 -10.23 16.66
N ASN A 525 18.80 -8.94 16.88
CA ASN A 525 19.48 -8.43 18.07
C ASN A 525 18.52 -8.12 19.24
N LEU A 526 17.28 -8.61 19.15
CA LEU A 526 16.21 -8.32 20.09
C LEU A 526 16.54 -8.85 21.50
N HIS A 527 16.35 -8.02 22.52
CA HIS A 527 16.49 -8.39 23.93
C HIS A 527 15.34 -7.89 24.80
N ALA A 528 14.52 -6.97 24.30
CA ALA A 528 13.32 -6.50 25.00
C ALA A 528 12.15 -6.39 24.02
N LEU A 529 11.10 -7.15 24.30
CA LEU A 529 9.88 -7.17 23.51
C LEU A 529 8.67 -6.99 24.43
N ASP A 530 7.96 -5.88 24.30
CA ASP A 530 6.74 -5.64 25.09
C ASP A 530 5.48 -5.80 24.21
N LEU A 531 4.80 -6.92 24.39
CA LEU A 531 3.53 -7.27 23.72
C LEU A 531 2.35 -7.22 24.70
N SER A 532 2.54 -6.68 25.90
CA SER A 532 1.50 -6.66 26.92
C SER A 532 0.24 -5.92 26.47
N LYS A 533 -0.93 -6.35 26.96
CA LYS A 533 -2.23 -5.74 26.65
C LYS A 533 -2.53 -5.68 25.15
N ASN A 534 -2.41 -6.81 24.47
CA ASN A 534 -2.83 -7.04 23.08
C ASN A 534 -3.95 -8.10 23.01
N LYS A 535 -4.16 -8.68 21.84
CA LYS A 535 -5.18 -9.71 21.56
C LYS A 535 -4.59 -11.08 21.22
N LEU A 536 -3.31 -11.30 21.53
CA LEU A 536 -2.63 -12.55 21.25
C LEU A 536 -3.25 -13.70 22.05
N ASP A 537 -3.69 -14.75 21.36
CA ASP A 537 -4.05 -16.01 22.00
C ASP A 537 -2.80 -16.84 22.32
N ALA A 538 -2.99 -17.98 22.96
CA ALA A 538 -1.86 -18.84 23.34
C ALA A 538 -1.08 -19.39 22.13
N CYS A 539 -1.76 -19.64 21.00
CA CYS A 539 -1.09 -20.12 19.79
C CYS A 539 -0.22 -19.02 19.16
N ALA A 540 -0.74 -17.80 19.06
CA ALA A 540 0.02 -16.64 18.55
C ALA A 540 1.22 -16.31 19.44
N ILE A 541 1.08 -16.42 20.78
CA ILE A 541 2.20 -16.27 21.70
C ILE A 541 3.24 -17.38 21.47
N ASN A 542 2.81 -18.63 21.37
CA ASN A 542 3.69 -19.77 21.12
C ASN A 542 4.47 -19.60 19.80
N ASP A 543 3.83 -19.13 18.74
CA ASP A 543 4.48 -18.84 17.47
C ASP A 543 5.55 -17.74 17.62
N CYS A 544 5.23 -16.66 18.34
CA CYS A 544 6.17 -15.58 18.62
C CYS A 544 7.39 -16.08 19.39
N LEU A 545 7.19 -16.88 20.46
CA LEU A 545 8.30 -17.40 21.29
C LEU A 545 9.26 -18.27 20.50
N MET A 546 8.79 -19.01 19.49
CA MET A 546 9.65 -19.82 18.62
C MET A 546 10.60 -18.98 17.76
N LEU A 547 10.25 -17.73 17.49
CA LEU A 547 11.03 -16.82 16.66
C LEU A 547 11.94 -15.89 17.47
N LEU A 548 11.96 -15.99 18.80
CA LEU A 548 12.87 -15.22 19.63
C LEU A 548 14.33 -15.65 19.40
N PRO A 549 15.31 -14.70 19.40
CA PRO A 549 16.72 -15.01 19.26
C PRO A 549 17.20 -16.00 20.33
N THR A 550 18.04 -16.93 19.93
CA THR A 550 18.57 -17.97 20.81
C THR A 550 20.09 -17.91 21.00
N ALA A 551 20.81 -17.18 20.14
CA ALA A 551 22.24 -17.04 20.14
C ALA A 551 22.69 -15.65 20.64
N LEU A 552 23.81 -15.60 21.36
CA LEU A 552 24.45 -14.34 21.74
C LEU A 552 25.01 -13.64 20.50
N THR A 553 24.93 -12.33 20.51
CA THR A 553 25.57 -11.45 19.52
C THR A 553 26.37 -10.38 20.24
N GLU A 554 27.27 -9.67 19.56
CA GLU A 554 27.98 -8.52 20.15
C GLU A 554 27.02 -7.45 20.67
N GLU A 555 25.87 -7.31 20.01
CA GLU A 555 24.83 -6.33 20.35
C GLU A 555 23.82 -6.85 21.40
N ASN A 556 23.76 -8.16 21.62
CA ASN A 556 22.96 -8.80 22.67
C ASN A 556 23.83 -9.80 23.45
N PRO A 557 24.61 -9.33 24.42
CA PRO A 557 25.49 -10.19 25.20
C PRO A 557 24.77 -11.01 26.31
N GLY A 558 23.44 -10.99 26.39
CA GLY A 558 22.69 -11.60 27.51
C GLY A 558 22.88 -10.84 28.82
N PRO A 559 22.46 -11.34 29.97
CA PRO A 559 21.54 -12.45 30.27
C PRO A 559 20.08 -12.01 30.50
N ASN A 560 19.69 -10.75 30.26
CA ASN A 560 18.45 -10.16 30.74
C ASN A 560 17.43 -9.92 29.61
N ASN A 561 17.17 -10.93 28.78
CA ASN A 561 16.17 -10.80 27.73
C ASN A 561 14.76 -10.97 28.30
N VAL A 562 13.85 -10.06 27.95
CA VAL A 562 12.50 -10.03 28.48
C VAL A 562 11.45 -9.92 27.37
N VAL A 563 10.45 -10.79 27.42
CA VAL A 563 9.20 -10.63 26.68
C VAL A 563 8.07 -10.37 27.67
N LYS A 564 7.33 -9.27 27.49
CA LYS A 564 6.16 -8.96 28.31
C LYS A 564 4.88 -9.37 27.59
N LEU A 565 4.08 -10.20 28.21
CA LEU A 565 2.89 -10.83 27.67
C LEU A 565 1.61 -10.53 28.47
N ALA A 566 1.72 -9.91 29.65
CA ALA A 566 0.60 -9.66 30.54
C ALA A 566 -0.58 -8.96 29.83
N GLY A 567 -1.81 -9.38 30.14
CA GLY A 567 -3.03 -8.77 29.59
C GLY A 567 -3.39 -9.20 28.16
N ASN A 568 -2.74 -10.21 27.59
CA ASN A 568 -3.20 -10.91 26.40
C ASN A 568 -4.16 -12.05 26.77
N PRO A 569 -5.11 -12.43 25.91
CA PRO A 569 -5.99 -13.59 26.15
C PRO A 569 -5.23 -14.89 26.45
N GLY A 570 -4.10 -15.12 25.74
CA GLY A 570 -3.27 -16.31 25.89
C GLY A 570 -2.19 -16.23 26.97
N SER A 571 -2.06 -15.12 27.70
CA SER A 571 -0.91 -14.84 28.56
C SER A 571 -0.72 -15.80 29.74
N THR A 572 -1.76 -16.50 30.19
CA THR A 572 -1.69 -17.50 31.26
C THR A 572 -1.71 -18.95 30.75
N THR A 573 -1.96 -19.15 29.45
CA THR A 573 -2.15 -20.47 28.86
C THR A 573 -1.19 -20.79 27.71
N TYR A 574 -0.25 -19.89 27.39
CA TYR A 574 0.83 -20.16 26.45
C TYR A 574 1.81 -21.23 27.01
N ASP A 575 2.60 -21.82 26.15
CA ASP A 575 3.59 -22.83 26.54
C ASP A 575 4.92 -22.18 26.94
N LYS A 576 5.18 -22.05 28.24
CA LYS A 576 6.41 -21.46 28.76
C LYS A 576 7.68 -22.25 28.42
N ALA A 577 7.55 -23.53 28.05
CA ALA A 577 8.70 -24.34 27.64
C ALA A 577 9.30 -23.87 26.30
N LEU A 578 8.57 -23.01 25.54
CA LEU A 578 9.06 -22.41 24.30
C LEU A 578 9.96 -21.19 24.52
N LEU A 579 10.02 -20.64 25.73
CA LEU A 579 10.97 -19.56 26.03
C LEU A 579 12.39 -20.08 25.87
N PRO A 580 13.24 -19.41 25.08
CA PRO A 580 14.63 -19.83 24.92
C PRO A 580 15.35 -19.84 26.23
N VAL A 581 16.06 -20.94 26.52
CA VAL A 581 16.93 -21.11 27.67
C VAL A 581 18.34 -21.43 27.17
N ALA A 582 19.32 -20.68 27.64
CA ALA A 582 20.72 -20.87 27.26
C ALA A 582 21.19 -22.30 27.51
N LYS A 583 21.78 -22.93 26.50
CA LYS A 583 22.46 -24.21 26.60
C LYS A 583 23.95 -23.97 26.45
N GLY A 584 24.66 -23.74 27.58
CA GLY A 584 26.09 -23.39 27.59
C GLY A 584 26.34 -21.87 27.39
N ASP A 585 27.63 -21.53 27.18
CA ASP A 585 28.11 -20.12 27.22
C ASP A 585 27.70 -19.25 26.02
N GLY A 586 27.07 -19.83 24.98
CA GLY A 586 26.71 -19.12 23.75
C GLY A 586 25.20 -18.89 23.53
N GLY A 587 24.37 -19.20 24.51
CA GLY A 587 22.91 -19.10 24.35
C GLY A 587 22.26 -17.95 25.08
N LEU A 588 21.10 -17.51 24.61
CA LEU A 588 20.25 -16.51 25.27
C LEU A 588 19.19 -17.17 26.14
N THR A 589 18.94 -16.56 27.32
CA THR A 589 17.81 -16.92 28.18
C THR A 589 16.78 -15.79 28.17
N TRP A 590 15.54 -16.13 27.86
CA TRP A 590 14.41 -15.20 27.88
C TRP A 590 13.53 -15.43 29.11
N LYS A 591 12.99 -14.35 29.65
CA LYS A 591 12.03 -14.36 30.76
C LYS A 591 10.74 -13.70 30.32
N SER A 592 9.62 -14.19 30.82
CA SER A 592 8.32 -13.53 30.69
C SER A 592 7.90 -12.89 32.01
N ASP A 593 7.09 -11.85 31.94
CA ASP A 593 6.45 -11.19 33.08
C ASP A 593 5.26 -11.98 33.65
N VAL A 594 4.78 -13.00 32.94
CA VAL A 594 3.71 -13.91 33.35
C VAL A 594 4.08 -15.35 33.00
N GLU A 595 3.50 -16.30 33.76
CA GLU A 595 3.70 -17.73 33.49
C GLU A 595 2.51 -18.34 32.77
N GLY A 596 2.78 -19.09 31.67
CA GLY A 596 1.79 -19.89 30.97
C GLY A 596 1.84 -21.36 31.39
N ASP A 597 0.69 -22.03 31.35
CA ASP A 597 0.52 -23.45 31.74
C ASP A 597 0.54 -24.43 30.55
N GLY A 598 0.63 -23.94 29.32
CA GLY A 598 0.69 -24.77 28.08
C GLY A 598 -0.64 -25.30 27.59
N THR A 599 -1.77 -24.94 28.21
CA THR A 599 -3.07 -25.54 27.89
C THR A 599 -3.85 -24.83 26.79
N GLY A 600 -3.49 -23.60 26.43
CA GLY A 600 -4.31 -22.71 25.59
C GLY A 600 -4.21 -22.93 24.09
N CYS A 601 -3.28 -23.78 23.60
CA CYS A 601 -3.13 -24.06 22.18
C CYS A 601 -3.18 -25.56 21.92
N ALA A 602 -4.17 -26.02 21.16
CA ALA A 602 -4.36 -27.42 20.81
C ALA A 602 -3.51 -27.89 19.61
N THR A 603 -2.93 -26.96 18.86
CA THR A 603 -2.09 -27.24 17.70
C THR A 603 -0.65 -26.88 17.97
N ALA A 604 0.25 -27.42 17.15
CA ALA A 604 1.65 -27.03 17.11
C ALA A 604 2.11 -26.95 15.66
N LYS A 605 3.20 -26.23 15.41
CA LYS A 605 3.78 -26.02 14.09
C LYS A 605 5.23 -26.48 14.08
N VAL A 606 5.72 -26.90 12.93
CA VAL A 606 7.16 -27.12 12.69
C VAL A 606 7.70 -25.95 11.90
N PHE A 607 8.59 -25.19 12.50
CA PHE A 607 9.26 -24.06 11.87
C PHE A 607 10.51 -24.52 11.12
N ASP A 608 10.70 -24.02 9.92
CA ASP A 608 11.92 -24.27 9.16
C ASP A 608 12.94 -23.15 9.41
N LEU A 609 13.78 -23.38 10.40
CA LEU A 609 14.83 -22.43 10.81
C LEU A 609 16.23 -22.87 10.34
N SER A 610 16.33 -23.90 9.49
CA SER A 610 17.60 -24.45 9.04
C SER A 610 18.05 -23.86 7.70
N ASN A 611 19.35 -23.57 7.58
CA ASN A 611 19.96 -23.31 6.28
C ASN A 611 20.18 -24.67 5.56
N ARG A 612 19.38 -24.93 4.53
CA ARG A 612 19.37 -26.20 3.78
C ARG A 612 20.05 -26.09 2.42
N GLU A 613 21.28 -25.60 2.39
CA GLU A 613 22.05 -25.46 1.14
C GLU A 613 22.24 -26.80 0.40
N ASN A 614 22.34 -27.92 1.13
CA ASN A 614 22.77 -29.22 0.62
C ASN A 614 21.64 -30.28 0.54
N GLY A 615 20.38 -29.86 0.67
CA GLY A 615 19.23 -30.77 0.60
C GLY A 615 17.90 -30.06 0.75
N SER A 616 16.83 -30.86 0.87
CA SER A 616 15.48 -30.40 1.19
C SER A 616 14.86 -31.31 2.25
N ALA A 617 13.82 -30.81 2.93
CA ALA A 617 13.03 -31.59 3.85
C ALA A 617 11.54 -31.44 3.52
N LYS A 618 10.78 -32.51 3.76
CA LYS A 618 9.34 -32.56 3.66
C LYS A 618 8.75 -33.13 4.93
N LEU A 619 7.57 -32.65 5.29
CA LEU A 619 6.82 -33.12 6.45
C LEU A 619 5.58 -33.86 6.00
N PHE A 620 5.25 -34.95 6.70
CA PHE A 620 4.06 -35.75 6.43
C PHE A 620 3.30 -36.00 7.73
N VAL A 621 1.98 -35.78 7.70
CA VAL A 621 1.06 -36.11 8.79
C VAL A 621 0.07 -37.13 8.27
N SER A 622 0.00 -38.30 8.91
CA SER A 622 -0.86 -39.40 8.46
C SER A 622 -0.69 -39.76 6.98
N GLY A 623 0.54 -39.66 6.47
CA GLY A 623 0.88 -39.98 5.07
C GLY A 623 0.63 -38.86 4.05
N SER A 624 0.06 -37.71 4.46
CA SER A 624 -0.14 -36.54 3.60
C SER A 624 0.95 -35.51 3.82
N GLU A 625 1.52 -34.97 2.72
CA GLU A 625 2.51 -33.90 2.79
C GLU A 625 1.89 -32.62 3.36
N VAL A 626 2.55 -31.99 4.31
CA VAL A 626 2.16 -30.71 4.91
C VAL A 626 3.30 -29.70 4.79
N ALA A 627 2.96 -28.44 4.57
CA ALA A 627 3.95 -27.37 4.54
C ALA A 627 4.49 -27.08 5.96
N PHE A 628 5.71 -26.53 6.05
CA PHE A 628 6.19 -25.95 7.29
C PHE A 628 5.26 -24.85 7.77
N GLU A 629 5.20 -24.64 9.07
CA GLU A 629 4.33 -23.68 9.76
C GLU A 629 2.80 -23.97 9.62
N THR A 630 2.43 -25.10 9.03
CA THR A 630 1.03 -25.54 9.06
C THR A 630 0.64 -25.97 10.48
N PRO A 631 -0.49 -25.47 11.03
CA PRO A 631 -0.99 -25.94 12.32
C PRO A 631 -1.39 -27.42 12.29
N ILE A 632 -0.78 -28.21 13.13
CA ILE A 632 -1.00 -29.65 13.27
C ILE A 632 -1.51 -29.91 14.68
N ALA A 633 -2.50 -30.79 14.87
CA ALA A 633 -2.95 -31.15 16.20
C ALA A 633 -1.81 -31.74 17.02
N LYS A 634 -1.64 -31.34 18.28
CA LYS A 634 -0.59 -31.85 19.16
C LYS A 634 -0.69 -33.37 19.26
N ASN A 635 0.48 -33.99 19.37
CA ASN A 635 0.65 -35.46 19.41
C ASN A 635 0.25 -36.20 18.12
N SER A 636 -0.01 -35.53 17.02
CA SER A 636 -0.16 -36.21 15.73
C SER A 636 1.15 -36.88 15.31
N PRO A 637 1.06 -38.07 14.70
CA PRO A 637 2.23 -38.71 14.08
C PRO A 637 2.77 -37.84 12.96
N LEU A 638 4.04 -37.43 13.08
CA LEU A 638 4.74 -36.61 12.11
C LEU A 638 5.93 -37.37 11.56
N VAL A 639 6.14 -37.34 10.26
CA VAL A 639 7.31 -37.92 9.60
C VAL A 639 8.04 -36.83 8.84
N ALA A 640 9.34 -36.68 9.08
CA ALA A 640 10.22 -35.82 8.29
C ALA A 640 11.01 -36.68 7.30
N VAL A 641 10.99 -36.30 6.03
CA VAL A 641 11.78 -36.94 4.96
C VAL A 641 12.81 -35.94 4.44
N LEU A 642 14.09 -36.31 4.56
CA LEU A 642 15.21 -35.49 4.11
C LEU A 642 15.70 -35.98 2.74
N THR A 643 15.90 -35.06 1.79
CA THR A 643 16.42 -35.38 0.46
C THR A 643 17.72 -34.64 0.24
N PRO A 644 18.89 -35.30 0.37
CA PRO A 644 20.17 -34.68 0.12
C PRO A 644 20.39 -34.42 -1.37
N LYS A 645 21.11 -33.35 -1.72
CA LYS A 645 21.60 -33.13 -3.08
C LYS A 645 22.63 -34.19 -3.47
N GLN A 646 22.86 -34.35 -4.78
CA GLN A 646 23.85 -35.29 -5.28
C GLN A 646 25.24 -35.01 -4.68
N GLY A 647 25.88 -36.05 -4.15
CA GLY A 647 27.17 -35.96 -3.47
C GLY A 647 27.11 -35.72 -1.96
N TYR A 648 25.92 -35.54 -1.40
CA TYR A 648 25.69 -35.37 0.05
C TYR A 648 24.94 -36.56 0.63
N LYS A 649 25.04 -36.75 1.94
CA LYS A 649 24.26 -37.74 2.69
C LYS A 649 23.67 -37.10 3.95
N VAL A 650 22.56 -37.63 4.43
CA VAL A 650 21.99 -37.24 5.72
C VAL A 650 22.92 -37.75 6.82
N SER A 651 23.43 -36.86 7.66
CA SER A 651 24.27 -37.22 8.82
C SER A 651 23.44 -37.39 10.09
N GLY A 652 22.25 -36.79 10.17
CA GLY A 652 21.34 -36.86 11.30
C GLY A 652 20.26 -35.78 11.17
N LEU A 653 19.28 -35.82 12.04
CA LEU A 653 18.26 -34.81 12.24
C LEU A 653 18.26 -34.37 13.71
N ARG A 654 18.29 -33.07 13.95
CA ARG A 654 17.97 -32.50 15.25
C ARG A 654 16.58 -31.92 15.24
N PHE A 655 15.75 -32.33 16.17
CA PHE A 655 14.42 -31.83 16.35
C PHE A 655 14.26 -31.32 17.78
N ASN A 656 13.94 -30.05 17.96
CA ASN A 656 13.95 -29.37 19.27
C ASN A 656 15.29 -29.52 20.03
N GLY A 657 16.39 -29.53 19.28
CA GLY A 657 17.74 -29.68 19.85
C GLY A 657 18.10 -31.09 20.33
N LYS A 658 17.26 -32.10 20.11
CA LYS A 658 17.53 -33.52 20.33
C LYS A 658 17.88 -34.19 19.01
N GLU A 659 18.84 -35.11 19.05
CA GLU A 659 19.13 -35.97 17.91
C GLU A 659 18.06 -37.05 17.80
N GLU A 660 17.47 -37.18 16.61
CA GLU A 660 16.47 -38.17 16.28
C GLU A 660 17.08 -39.31 15.46
N SER A 661 16.61 -40.52 15.71
CA SER A 661 17.05 -41.69 14.96
C SER A 661 16.26 -41.86 13.68
N ALA A 662 16.95 -42.15 12.59
CA ALA A 662 16.31 -42.49 11.32
C ALA A 662 15.48 -43.80 11.43
N SER A 663 14.50 -43.92 10.58
CA SER A 663 13.73 -45.16 10.42
C SER A 663 14.66 -46.38 10.11
N SER A 664 14.34 -47.52 10.66
CA SER A 664 15.10 -48.76 10.38
C SER A 664 15.03 -49.17 8.90
N SER A 665 14.02 -48.71 8.17
CA SER A 665 13.81 -48.99 6.75
C SER A 665 14.34 -47.92 5.80
N ASN A 666 14.54 -46.68 6.28
CA ASN A 666 14.98 -45.55 5.46
C ASN A 666 15.81 -44.57 6.29
N ALA A 667 17.10 -44.47 5.97
CA ALA A 667 18.05 -43.57 6.66
C ALA A 667 17.74 -42.08 6.49
N ASN A 668 16.83 -41.69 5.61
CA ASN A 668 16.41 -40.34 5.35
C ASN A 668 15.04 -39.97 5.95
N GLU A 669 14.42 -40.90 6.67
CA GLU A 669 13.08 -40.78 7.24
C GLU A 669 13.11 -40.83 8.75
N PHE A 670 12.45 -39.86 9.39
CA PHE A 670 12.45 -39.68 10.84
C PHE A 670 11.03 -39.56 11.36
N SER A 671 10.68 -40.42 12.32
CA SER A 671 9.38 -40.34 13.01
C SER A 671 9.50 -39.40 14.20
N LEU A 672 8.67 -38.36 14.23
CA LEU A 672 8.74 -37.28 15.19
C LEU A 672 7.44 -37.22 16.00
N LYS A 673 7.51 -36.67 17.21
CA LYS A 673 6.36 -36.40 18.06
C LYS A 673 6.24 -34.91 18.27
N LEU A 674 5.13 -34.32 17.81
CA LEU A 674 4.87 -32.90 17.90
C LEU A 674 4.03 -32.59 19.14
N GLU A 675 4.68 -32.29 20.26
CA GLU A 675 4.04 -31.94 21.55
C GLU A 675 3.81 -30.45 21.71
N HIS A 676 4.65 -29.63 21.10
CA HIS A 676 4.61 -28.17 21.09
C HIS A 676 5.21 -27.65 19.78
N ASN A 677 5.15 -26.35 19.53
CA ASN A 677 5.86 -25.75 18.39
C ASN A 677 7.32 -26.19 18.39
N SER A 678 7.81 -26.54 17.20
CA SER A 678 9.08 -27.26 17.06
C SER A 678 9.89 -26.70 15.90
N ARG A 679 11.21 -26.89 15.93
CA ARG A 679 12.15 -26.43 14.91
C ARG A 679 13.22 -27.48 14.60
#